data_9f3b4815684f257485e891c08b70ac42
#
_entry.id   9f3b4815684f257485e891c08b70ac42
#
_cell.length_a   1.000
_cell.length_b   1.000
_cell.length_c   1.000
_cell.angle_alpha   90.00
_cell.angle_beta   90.00
_cell.angle_gamma   90.00
#
_symmetry.space_group_name_H-M   'P 1'
#
loop_
_entity.id
_entity.type
_entity.pdbx_description
1 polymer ?
#
loop_
_entity_poly.entity_id
_entity_poly.type
_entity_poly.pdbx_seq_one_letter_code
_entity_poly.pdbx_strand_id
1 'polypeptide(L)'
;MKRTLLIIVILLACPLINVQWSMFNVQCSTVQAQNPDSLTFAVLGNSISTYYDYIPSGYAIYYTVEREKNYGFQVGDTWWMQLSRVSGLTFLANASWSGSRVACDVLNSNAPFLSNTRVKALGRAGKPDFIFIAGGTNDWSTAKVPLGSYRTSNFTDSVSFRGAYQRLLYKLTTWYPQTRVVCLSIFPRGNGVNDVNAMGWSQADANASIKYIAQQFGQYYIDCTSVPWSSDWSASTFDRLHPTAYGGTQLANHIYNAMISQGIITKDLKRTSEVEEAERLLDLSFTADGIVNQGTYDAKVGRHGSATTFYDARNDTYYGCSKARASDYFYAAYDDGSPLVDAFNNSVTWEMLVRLDALADQGGGIGRTCILGNEENGGWSFYNSDFSSNFCYWNKSGVKSTMKSITGDSILVSGKFYHLVLTMDRVSNIMRYFINGKLVCTGTRAGTDMVLPQCGSPKGRKNMWICLGGDAASGTFTGGAENSSACSFVFARIYNGAFSQKAALKLYNDDVKRFTEPHSMFGTELIMDCEFTPDGAINHAPSYSDKPIVMMDTVLVTYNPDINLFESQFTGNREQYFKYAIGDEPMIMNQLSDAYSVEVYCRNSEAQPSASTRPLGFVNGYGFGLQMNNKGNIGYTTTTQGNKVDGSSAKTQWTWVGAGSLTTDYTHYVIVYDRKNYRSQLYINGELAYTRWLTFKECPVYEWTPTTWLAIGGDASGTYEKTSSVGTYPFMGEVALVRVWGRALNQSQVQNLAGILHTQEMTYTLGSNGFAAVCLPYIYQVPDGCTAYIVSEIVSSSAMLTAIAEAGGYVPYGTPVLIQGPARATITLKAENKETFEMVNGQWPMVNGPNLLVGTYPGMTLAAGEGYYMRTTATNIFRATSAVTLPPFSCYLPSDEKRTYFKLEESPDGINEIKNDELRMKNEDGVVYNLAGQRLQKMQKGVNIVNGNKVLIK
;
A
#
# COMPACT_ATOMS: atom_id res chain seq x y z
N MET A 1 -20.55 -51.31 15.35
CA MET A 1 -21.27 -51.90 14.21
C MET A 1 -22.74 -51.42 14.19
N LYS A 2 -23.03 -50.12 14.26
CA LYS A 2 -24.39 -49.53 14.09
C LYS A 2 -24.37 -48.07 13.56
N ARG A 3 -23.35 -47.69 12.78
CA ARG A 3 -23.30 -46.36 12.11
C ARG A 3 -22.97 -46.39 10.61
N THR A 4 -22.92 -47.60 10.00
CA THR A 4 -22.56 -47.77 8.60
C THR A 4 -23.76 -48.17 7.73
N LEU A 5 -25.00 -48.20 8.28
CA LEU A 5 -26.18 -48.64 7.57
C LEU A 5 -27.20 -47.56 7.27
N LEU A 6 -26.90 -46.25 7.50
CA LEU A 6 -27.83 -45.16 7.28
C LEU A 6 -27.48 -44.28 6.06
N ILE A 7 -26.40 -44.60 5.33
CA ILE A 7 -26.00 -43.83 4.13
C ILE A 7 -26.40 -44.54 2.83
N ILE A 8 -26.79 -45.81 2.86
CA ILE A 8 -27.15 -46.58 1.65
C ILE A 8 -28.65 -46.54 1.34
N VAL A 9 -29.52 -46.03 2.21
CA VAL A 9 -31.00 -46.03 1.99
C VAL A 9 -31.50 -44.70 1.42
N ILE A 10 -30.70 -43.65 1.31
CA ILE A 10 -31.10 -42.33 0.74
C ILE A 10 -30.79 -42.22 -0.78
N LEU A 11 -30.13 -43.21 -1.39
CA LEU A 11 -29.75 -43.20 -2.81
C LEU A 11 -30.67 -44.01 -3.74
N LEU A 12 -31.82 -44.49 -3.24
CA LEU A 12 -32.72 -45.38 -4.04
C LEU A 12 -34.17 -44.90 -4.21
N ALA A 13 -34.47 -43.63 -3.90
CA ALA A 13 -35.85 -43.15 -4.10
C ALA A 13 -35.87 -41.74 -4.72
N CYS A 14 -35.56 -41.63 -5.98
CA CYS A 14 -36.12 -40.60 -6.87
C CYS A 14 -35.90 -40.96 -8.33
N PRO A 15 -36.93 -41.38 -9.07
CA PRO A 15 -36.87 -41.54 -10.52
C PRO A 15 -37.37 -40.28 -11.24
N LEU A 16 -36.70 -39.95 -12.34
CA LEU A 16 -37.18 -39.19 -13.48
C LEU A 16 -37.24 -37.65 -13.37
N ILE A 17 -36.15 -37.01 -13.69
CA ILE A 17 -36.15 -35.85 -14.59
C ILE A 17 -34.95 -36.00 -15.54
N ASN A 18 -35.26 -36.42 -16.80
CA ASN A 18 -34.34 -36.38 -17.91
C ASN A 18 -34.12 -34.93 -18.32
N VAL A 19 -33.01 -34.33 -17.94
CA VAL A 19 -32.44 -33.17 -18.59
C VAL A 19 -31.07 -33.58 -19.07
N GLN A 20 -30.91 -33.70 -20.39
CA GLN A 20 -29.60 -33.87 -21.03
C GLN A 20 -28.69 -32.72 -20.66
N TRP A 21 -27.85 -32.94 -19.67
CA TRP A 21 -26.66 -32.17 -19.48
C TRP A 21 -25.50 -32.94 -20.14
N SER A 22 -25.18 -32.52 -21.36
CA SER A 22 -23.98 -32.97 -22.04
C SER A 22 -22.76 -32.63 -21.19
N MET A 23 -22.14 -33.65 -20.69
CA MET A 23 -20.81 -33.83 -20.15
C MET A 23 -19.86 -32.60 -20.27
N PHE A 24 -19.75 -31.83 -19.20
CA PHE A 24 -18.46 -31.36 -18.78
C PHE A 24 -18.08 -32.18 -17.53
N ASN A 25 -17.51 -33.36 -17.76
CA ASN A 25 -16.69 -33.99 -16.74
C ASN A 25 -15.42 -33.14 -16.56
N VAL A 26 -15.51 -32.10 -15.76
CA VAL A 26 -14.32 -31.59 -15.05
C VAL A 26 -14.01 -32.64 -14.00
N GLN A 27 -13.25 -33.67 -14.37
CA GLN A 27 -12.44 -34.36 -13.40
C GLN A 27 -11.50 -33.33 -12.81
N CYS A 28 -11.92 -32.72 -11.72
CA CYS A 28 -11.00 -32.13 -10.75
C CYS A 28 -10.28 -33.33 -10.11
N SER A 29 -9.38 -33.96 -10.87
CA SER A 29 -8.34 -34.78 -10.29
C SER A 29 -7.52 -33.78 -9.46
N THR A 30 -7.55 -33.94 -8.16
CA THR A 30 -6.50 -33.43 -7.28
C THR A 30 -5.22 -34.09 -7.76
N VAL A 31 -4.57 -33.48 -8.76
CA VAL A 31 -3.25 -33.89 -9.21
C VAL A 31 -2.35 -33.63 -8.03
N GLN A 32 -2.02 -34.67 -7.27
CA GLN A 32 -0.94 -34.57 -6.30
C GLN A 32 0.28 -34.05 -7.07
N ALA A 33 0.81 -32.94 -6.63
CA ALA A 33 2.02 -32.36 -7.19
C ALA A 33 3.12 -33.43 -7.16
N GLN A 34 3.78 -33.67 -8.28
CA GLN A 34 4.77 -34.76 -8.45
C GLN A 34 6.18 -34.24 -8.22
N ASN A 35 7.07 -35.09 -7.71
CA ASN A 35 8.47 -34.76 -7.54
C ASN A 35 9.12 -34.49 -8.90
N PRO A 36 9.70 -33.29 -9.16
CA PRO A 36 10.29 -32.95 -10.46
C PRO A 36 11.50 -33.82 -10.87
N ASP A 37 12.21 -34.45 -9.96
CA ASP A 37 13.38 -35.28 -10.27
C ASP A 37 13.09 -36.51 -11.12
N SER A 38 11.81 -36.94 -11.17
CA SER A 38 11.38 -38.07 -11.98
C SER A 38 10.64 -37.67 -13.26
N LEU A 39 10.46 -36.38 -13.50
CA LEU A 39 9.63 -35.85 -14.59
C LEU A 39 10.48 -35.32 -15.75
N THR A 40 9.92 -35.44 -16.94
CA THR A 40 10.59 -35.12 -18.20
C THR A 40 9.82 -34.03 -18.95
N PHE A 41 10.51 -33.28 -19.81
CA PHE A 41 9.86 -32.27 -20.63
C PHE A 41 10.40 -32.16 -22.05
N ALA A 42 9.55 -31.70 -22.95
CA ALA A 42 9.88 -31.30 -24.31
C ALA A 42 9.46 -29.86 -24.59
N VAL A 43 10.09 -29.21 -25.55
CA VAL A 43 9.85 -27.83 -25.94
C VAL A 43 9.34 -27.73 -27.39
N LEU A 44 8.27 -26.99 -27.58
CA LEU A 44 7.75 -26.57 -28.88
C LEU A 44 7.82 -25.04 -28.96
N GLY A 45 8.79 -24.54 -29.71
CA GLY A 45 9.05 -23.09 -29.71
C GLY A 45 9.42 -22.53 -31.10
N ASN A 46 9.72 -21.22 -31.11
CA ASN A 46 10.22 -20.48 -32.24
C ASN A 46 11.74 -20.22 -32.09
N SER A 47 12.27 -19.16 -32.71
CA SER A 47 13.68 -18.77 -32.65
C SER A 47 14.24 -18.66 -31.23
N ILE A 48 13.45 -18.17 -30.28
CA ILE A 48 13.83 -17.95 -28.87
C ILE A 48 14.22 -19.26 -28.16
N SER A 49 13.73 -20.39 -28.67
CA SER A 49 13.92 -21.71 -28.07
C SER A 49 14.85 -22.64 -28.87
N THR A 50 15.37 -22.18 -30.03
CA THR A 50 16.27 -23.00 -30.85
C THR A 50 17.67 -23.00 -30.29
N TYR A 51 18.42 -24.09 -30.53
CA TYR A 51 19.86 -24.19 -30.35
C TYR A 51 20.40 -25.28 -31.30
N TYR A 52 21.57 -25.06 -31.94
CA TYR A 52 22.14 -26.05 -32.84
C TYR A 52 22.35 -27.37 -32.10
N ASP A 53 22.29 -28.50 -32.82
CA ASP A 53 22.38 -29.89 -32.34
C ASP A 53 21.26 -30.32 -31.36
N TYR A 54 20.42 -29.43 -30.88
CA TYR A 54 19.31 -29.75 -29.94
C TYR A 54 17.94 -29.78 -30.59
N ILE A 55 17.83 -29.38 -31.85
CA ILE A 55 16.63 -29.46 -32.67
C ILE A 55 16.81 -30.42 -33.84
N PRO A 56 15.70 -30.90 -34.46
CA PRO A 56 15.83 -31.81 -35.63
C PRO A 56 16.61 -31.18 -36.77
N SER A 57 17.36 -32.00 -37.49
CA SER A 57 18.10 -31.60 -38.68
C SER A 57 17.18 -30.98 -39.73
N GLY A 58 17.63 -29.90 -40.38
CA GLY A 58 16.84 -29.14 -41.37
C GLY A 58 15.90 -28.10 -40.77
N TYR A 59 15.82 -27.96 -39.47
CA TYR A 59 15.09 -26.86 -38.84
C TYR A 59 15.93 -25.59 -38.83
N ALA A 60 15.28 -24.44 -39.04
CA ALA A 60 15.95 -23.13 -38.92
C ALA A 60 16.34 -22.83 -37.48
N ILE A 61 17.54 -22.28 -37.28
CA ILE A 61 18.20 -22.07 -35.99
C ILE A 61 18.47 -20.58 -35.81
N TYR A 62 18.32 -20.06 -34.59
CA TYR A 62 18.76 -18.72 -34.22
C TYR A 62 20.08 -18.74 -33.43
N TYR A 63 20.20 -19.64 -32.44
CA TYR A 63 21.42 -19.80 -31.66
C TYR A 63 22.33 -20.82 -32.36
N THR A 64 23.15 -20.29 -33.30
CA THR A 64 24.07 -21.05 -34.14
C THR A 64 25.45 -21.22 -33.48
N VAL A 65 26.32 -22.08 -34.07
CA VAL A 65 27.72 -22.22 -33.67
C VAL A 65 28.50 -20.89 -33.71
N GLU A 66 28.17 -20.02 -34.68
CA GLU A 66 28.79 -18.68 -34.76
C GLU A 66 28.38 -17.79 -33.59
N ARG A 67 27.11 -17.86 -33.15
CA ARG A 67 26.68 -17.13 -31.98
C ARG A 67 27.33 -17.62 -30.70
N GLU A 68 27.54 -18.92 -30.56
CA GLU A 68 28.32 -19.47 -29.44
C GLU A 68 29.73 -18.89 -29.44
N LYS A 69 30.42 -18.91 -30.59
CA LYS A 69 31.77 -18.36 -30.72
C LYS A 69 31.87 -16.87 -30.45
N ASN A 70 30.91 -16.10 -30.95
CA ASN A 70 30.95 -14.63 -30.88
C ASN A 70 30.49 -14.07 -29.54
N TYR A 71 29.58 -14.73 -28.84
CA TYR A 71 28.94 -14.24 -27.62
C TYR A 71 29.12 -15.17 -26.43
N GLY A 72 29.76 -16.31 -26.55
CA GLY A 72 29.94 -17.31 -25.51
C GLY A 72 28.63 -17.97 -25.04
N PHE A 73 27.54 -17.86 -25.86
CA PHE A 73 26.22 -18.36 -25.48
C PHE A 73 26.15 -19.87 -25.73
N GLN A 74 26.13 -20.64 -24.67
CA GLN A 74 26.07 -22.09 -24.69
C GLN A 74 24.64 -22.64 -24.56
N VAL A 75 24.46 -23.93 -24.84
CA VAL A 75 23.14 -24.59 -24.66
C VAL A 75 22.64 -24.45 -23.23
N GLY A 76 23.52 -24.50 -22.24
CA GLY A 76 23.21 -24.30 -20.83
C GLY A 76 22.65 -22.91 -20.50
N ASP A 77 22.79 -21.93 -21.39
CA ASP A 77 22.29 -20.57 -21.26
C ASP A 77 20.90 -20.38 -21.82
N THR A 78 20.38 -21.38 -22.58
CA THR A 78 19.00 -21.34 -23.07
C THR A 78 18.01 -21.40 -21.90
N TRP A 79 16.87 -20.71 -22.03
CA TRP A 79 15.86 -20.68 -20.96
C TRP A 79 15.37 -22.06 -20.56
N TRP A 80 15.28 -23.01 -21.49
CA TRP A 80 14.77 -24.36 -21.22
C TRP A 80 15.82 -25.27 -20.55
N MET A 81 17.11 -25.12 -20.83
CA MET A 81 18.15 -25.83 -20.07
C MET A 81 18.33 -25.21 -18.66
N GLN A 82 18.17 -23.92 -18.55
CA GLN A 82 18.15 -23.26 -17.24
C GLN A 82 16.91 -23.66 -16.43
N LEU A 83 15.74 -23.83 -17.09
CA LEU A 83 14.54 -24.38 -16.44
C LEU A 83 14.81 -25.81 -15.95
N SER A 84 15.45 -26.67 -16.77
CA SER A 84 15.90 -28.01 -16.34
C SER A 84 16.74 -27.93 -15.06
N ARG A 85 17.70 -27.01 -15.03
CA ARG A 85 18.62 -26.84 -13.88
C ARG A 85 17.89 -26.39 -12.61
N VAL A 86 17.00 -25.42 -12.70
CA VAL A 86 16.32 -24.85 -11.51
C VAL A 86 15.15 -25.70 -11.03
N SER A 87 14.47 -26.42 -11.94
CA SER A 87 13.30 -27.23 -11.60
C SER A 87 13.61 -28.70 -11.30
N GLY A 88 14.72 -29.25 -11.82
CA GLY A 88 15.02 -30.68 -11.78
C GLY A 88 14.36 -31.49 -12.89
N LEU A 89 13.51 -30.90 -13.70
CA LEU A 89 12.92 -31.57 -14.85
C LEU A 89 14.00 -32.06 -15.85
N THR A 90 13.89 -33.29 -16.32
CA THR A 90 14.83 -33.84 -17.31
C THR A 90 14.39 -33.44 -18.71
N PHE A 91 15.27 -32.76 -19.44
CA PHE A 91 15.05 -32.39 -20.83
C PHE A 91 15.07 -33.64 -21.74
N LEU A 92 14.05 -33.82 -22.61
CA LEU A 92 13.95 -34.90 -23.58
C LEU A 92 14.11 -34.46 -25.02
N ALA A 93 13.36 -33.45 -25.45
CA ALA A 93 13.34 -33.07 -26.86
C ALA A 93 13.00 -31.60 -27.07
N ASN A 94 13.54 -31.01 -28.09
CA ASN A 94 13.21 -29.68 -28.57
C ASN A 94 12.80 -29.74 -30.02
N ALA A 95 11.56 -29.35 -30.34
CA ALA A 95 11.00 -29.26 -31.67
C ALA A 95 10.82 -27.81 -32.13
N SER A 96 11.64 -26.89 -31.62
CA SER A 96 11.61 -25.48 -31.99
C SER A 96 12.14 -25.22 -33.38
N TRP A 97 11.62 -24.18 -34.05
CA TRP A 97 11.99 -23.81 -35.42
C TRP A 97 12.02 -22.27 -35.52
N SER A 98 13.17 -21.71 -35.87
CA SER A 98 13.34 -20.25 -35.99
C SER A 98 12.39 -19.63 -37.04
N GLY A 99 11.74 -18.51 -36.73
CA GLY A 99 10.78 -17.86 -37.60
C GLY A 99 9.41 -18.52 -37.71
N SER A 100 9.19 -19.67 -37.03
CA SER A 100 7.92 -20.41 -37.14
C SER A 100 6.79 -19.72 -36.38
N ARG A 101 5.55 -19.93 -36.88
CA ARG A 101 4.29 -19.45 -36.39
C ARG A 101 3.45 -20.61 -35.85
N VAL A 102 2.48 -20.31 -34.98
CA VAL A 102 1.45 -21.26 -34.56
C VAL A 102 0.52 -21.53 -35.74
N ALA A 103 0.07 -20.45 -36.41
CA ALA A 103 -0.73 -20.55 -37.62
C ALA A 103 0.04 -21.16 -38.80
N CYS A 104 -0.68 -21.91 -39.66
CA CYS A 104 -0.10 -22.45 -40.88
C CYS A 104 0.22 -21.38 -41.91
N ASP A 105 1.46 -21.44 -42.42
CA ASP A 105 1.84 -20.74 -43.62
C ASP A 105 1.68 -21.71 -44.82
N VAL A 106 1.09 -21.19 -45.91
CA VAL A 106 0.90 -21.96 -47.12
C VAL A 106 2.24 -22.29 -47.81
N LEU A 107 3.30 -21.53 -47.49
CA LEU A 107 4.61 -21.67 -48.13
C LEU A 107 5.53 -22.71 -47.52
N ASN A 108 5.32 -23.13 -46.25
CA ASN A 108 6.12 -24.15 -45.59
C ASN A 108 5.29 -24.96 -44.58
N SER A 109 4.72 -26.05 -45.05
CA SER A 109 3.83 -26.93 -44.26
C SER A 109 4.51 -27.62 -43.06
N ASN A 110 5.84 -27.66 -42.98
CA ASN A 110 6.59 -28.32 -41.92
C ASN A 110 6.99 -27.38 -40.77
N ALA A 111 7.05 -26.06 -41.02
CA ALA A 111 7.51 -25.07 -40.03
C ALA A 111 6.45 -24.70 -38.97
N PRO A 112 5.13 -24.66 -39.22
CA PRO A 112 4.15 -24.29 -38.21
C PRO A 112 4.17 -25.20 -36.98
N PHE A 113 3.85 -24.66 -35.81
CA PHE A 113 3.79 -25.43 -34.56
C PHE A 113 2.84 -26.64 -34.65
N LEU A 114 1.78 -26.51 -35.38
CA LEU A 114 0.78 -27.56 -35.52
C LEU A 114 1.12 -28.63 -36.58
N SER A 115 2.30 -28.55 -37.25
CA SER A 115 2.71 -29.55 -38.23
C SER A 115 2.88 -30.93 -37.57
N ASN A 116 2.53 -31.99 -38.33
CA ASN A 116 2.66 -33.36 -37.82
C ASN A 116 4.10 -33.72 -37.49
N THR A 117 5.06 -33.25 -38.30
CA THR A 117 6.50 -33.48 -38.12
C THR A 117 6.96 -32.93 -36.78
N ARG A 118 6.62 -31.71 -36.44
CA ARG A 118 7.04 -31.04 -35.17
C ARG A 118 6.39 -31.68 -33.97
N VAL A 119 5.09 -31.98 -34.05
CA VAL A 119 4.37 -32.62 -32.94
C VAL A 119 4.94 -34.01 -32.67
N LYS A 120 5.24 -34.80 -33.71
CA LYS A 120 5.93 -36.11 -33.55
C LYS A 120 7.33 -35.96 -32.94
N ALA A 121 8.06 -34.93 -33.31
CA ALA A 121 9.43 -34.72 -32.84
C ALA A 121 9.51 -34.47 -31.30
N LEU A 122 8.43 -34.06 -30.67
CA LEU A 122 8.36 -33.89 -29.21
C LEU A 122 8.56 -35.23 -28.46
N GLY A 123 8.10 -36.33 -29.03
CA GLY A 123 8.21 -37.66 -28.44
C GLY A 123 9.40 -38.49 -28.94
N ARG A 124 10.37 -37.90 -29.67
CA ARG A 124 11.48 -38.64 -30.30
C ARG A 124 12.41 -39.35 -29.34
N ALA A 125 12.50 -38.81 -28.09
CA ALA A 125 13.36 -39.38 -27.04
C ALA A 125 12.53 -40.01 -25.90
N GLY A 126 11.25 -40.28 -26.14
CA GLY A 126 10.29 -40.78 -25.14
C GLY A 126 9.08 -39.86 -25.01
N LYS A 127 8.04 -40.32 -24.29
CA LYS A 127 6.88 -39.49 -24.00
C LYS A 127 7.21 -38.51 -22.89
N PRO A 128 7.13 -37.20 -23.13
CA PRO A 128 7.41 -36.22 -22.08
C PRO A 128 6.25 -36.12 -21.09
N ASP A 129 6.52 -35.86 -19.82
CA ASP A 129 5.52 -35.51 -18.81
C ASP A 129 4.98 -34.09 -19.01
N PHE A 130 5.81 -33.20 -19.55
CA PHE A 130 5.44 -31.83 -19.88
C PHE A 130 5.81 -31.47 -21.33
N ILE A 131 4.94 -30.67 -21.97
CA ILE A 131 5.28 -29.99 -23.21
C ILE A 131 5.12 -28.48 -22.96
N PHE A 132 6.22 -27.74 -23.09
CA PHE A 132 6.18 -26.28 -23.05
C PHE A 132 5.98 -25.70 -24.44
N ILE A 133 4.95 -24.86 -24.62
CA ILE A 133 4.69 -24.14 -25.86
C ILE A 133 5.14 -22.69 -25.71
N ALA A 134 6.14 -22.26 -26.46
CA ALA A 134 6.67 -20.90 -26.48
C ALA A 134 6.50 -20.26 -27.88
N GLY A 135 5.28 -19.79 -28.20
CA GLY A 135 4.93 -19.32 -29.51
C GLY A 135 3.99 -18.10 -29.55
N GLY A 136 3.71 -17.59 -30.75
CA GLY A 136 2.82 -16.45 -30.97
C GLY A 136 3.52 -15.15 -31.38
N THR A 137 4.78 -14.94 -31.03
CA THR A 137 5.50 -13.71 -31.38
C THR A 137 5.65 -13.50 -32.88
N ASN A 138 5.86 -14.56 -33.67
CA ASN A 138 5.96 -14.50 -35.12
C ASN A 138 4.58 -14.39 -35.78
N ASP A 139 3.52 -14.92 -35.18
CA ASP A 139 2.15 -14.71 -35.62
C ASP A 139 1.77 -13.24 -35.50
N TRP A 140 2.11 -12.60 -34.38
CA TRP A 140 1.86 -11.19 -34.15
C TRP A 140 2.67 -10.30 -35.06
N SER A 141 3.96 -10.60 -35.29
CA SER A 141 4.87 -9.76 -36.05
C SER A 141 4.66 -9.83 -37.56
N THR A 142 3.84 -10.72 -38.06
CA THR A 142 3.52 -10.84 -39.49
C THR A 142 2.17 -10.19 -39.82
N ALA A 143 2.10 -9.47 -40.92
CA ALA A 143 0.84 -8.87 -41.42
C ALA A 143 -0.09 -9.89 -42.14
N LYS A 144 -0.01 -11.19 -41.81
CA LYS A 144 -0.72 -12.24 -42.55
C LYS A 144 -1.58 -13.16 -41.70
N VAL A 145 -1.45 -13.10 -40.37
CA VAL A 145 -2.20 -13.98 -39.48
C VAL A 145 -3.32 -13.19 -38.79
N PRO A 146 -4.59 -13.46 -39.11
CA PRO A 146 -5.70 -12.86 -38.37
C PRO A 146 -5.84 -13.49 -36.99
N LEU A 147 -6.39 -12.75 -36.01
CA LEU A 147 -6.61 -13.28 -34.65
C LEU A 147 -7.59 -14.46 -34.65
N GLY A 148 -8.66 -14.39 -35.43
CA GLY A 148 -9.68 -15.44 -35.57
C GLY A 148 -10.67 -15.46 -34.40
N SER A 149 -11.54 -16.46 -34.43
CA SER A 149 -12.57 -16.68 -33.41
C SER A 149 -12.37 -17.98 -32.65
N TYR A 150 -12.91 -18.07 -31.44
CA TYR A 150 -12.88 -19.31 -30.67
C TYR A 150 -13.93 -20.29 -31.20
N ARG A 151 -13.63 -21.59 -31.15
CA ARG A 151 -14.53 -22.69 -31.47
C ARG A 151 -14.74 -23.55 -30.22
N THR A 152 -15.93 -24.15 -30.12
CA THR A 152 -16.27 -25.12 -29.06
C THR A 152 -16.04 -26.57 -29.48
N SER A 153 -15.99 -26.82 -30.81
CA SER A 153 -15.78 -28.13 -31.42
C SER A 153 -15.20 -27.96 -32.83
N ASN A 154 -14.86 -29.05 -33.50
CA ASN A 154 -14.35 -29.05 -34.88
C ASN A 154 -13.11 -28.10 -35.07
N PHE A 155 -12.04 -28.33 -34.33
CA PHE A 155 -10.81 -27.54 -34.35
C PHE A 155 -10.01 -27.73 -35.64
N THR A 156 -10.55 -27.26 -36.78
CA THR A 156 -9.98 -27.44 -38.12
C THR A 156 -9.29 -26.20 -38.65
N ASP A 157 -9.56 -25.03 -38.08
CA ASP A 157 -8.91 -23.79 -38.48
C ASP A 157 -7.42 -23.83 -38.17
N SER A 158 -6.60 -23.58 -39.18
CA SER A 158 -5.14 -23.55 -39.07
C SER A 158 -4.53 -22.23 -39.53
N VAL A 159 -5.36 -21.26 -39.97
CA VAL A 159 -4.90 -20.02 -40.58
C VAL A 159 -5.00 -18.83 -39.64
N SER A 160 -5.97 -18.81 -38.75
CA SER A 160 -6.03 -17.78 -37.70
C SER A 160 -5.27 -18.21 -36.45
N PHE A 161 -4.83 -17.22 -35.66
CA PHE A 161 -4.06 -17.50 -34.44
C PHE A 161 -4.84 -18.36 -33.44
N ARG A 162 -6.07 -17.95 -33.11
CA ARG A 162 -6.95 -18.70 -32.19
C ARG A 162 -7.27 -20.09 -32.71
N GLY A 163 -7.67 -20.19 -33.93
CA GLY A 163 -8.01 -21.49 -34.52
C GLY A 163 -6.82 -22.45 -34.58
N ALA A 164 -5.65 -21.96 -35.01
CA ALA A 164 -4.43 -22.75 -35.05
C ALA A 164 -3.97 -23.19 -33.67
N TYR A 165 -4.08 -22.32 -32.65
CA TYR A 165 -3.72 -22.66 -31.26
C TYR A 165 -4.68 -23.71 -30.68
N GLN A 166 -5.99 -23.59 -30.92
CA GLN A 166 -6.98 -24.59 -30.53
C GLN A 166 -6.72 -25.95 -31.22
N ARG A 167 -6.41 -25.91 -32.52
CA ARG A 167 -6.06 -27.14 -33.28
C ARG A 167 -4.77 -27.76 -32.77
N LEU A 168 -3.77 -26.96 -32.38
CA LEU A 168 -2.53 -27.45 -31.79
C LEU A 168 -2.80 -28.16 -30.46
N LEU A 169 -3.54 -27.54 -29.55
CA LEU A 169 -3.84 -28.16 -28.25
C LEU A 169 -4.69 -29.42 -28.41
N TYR A 170 -5.70 -29.42 -29.31
CA TYR A 170 -6.46 -30.60 -29.62
C TYR A 170 -5.56 -31.75 -30.10
N LYS A 171 -4.61 -31.46 -30.99
CA LYS A 171 -3.62 -32.47 -31.47
C LYS A 171 -2.72 -32.95 -30.35
N LEU A 172 -2.18 -32.05 -29.52
CA LEU A 172 -1.28 -32.43 -28.42
C LEU A 172 -1.99 -33.28 -27.37
N THR A 173 -3.19 -32.92 -26.96
CA THR A 173 -3.99 -33.71 -26.00
C THR A 173 -4.44 -35.06 -26.56
N THR A 174 -4.59 -35.17 -27.87
CA THR A 174 -4.90 -36.44 -28.54
C THR A 174 -3.69 -37.35 -28.68
N TRP A 175 -2.52 -36.81 -29.04
CA TRP A 175 -1.32 -37.60 -29.30
C TRP A 175 -0.50 -37.88 -28.03
N TYR A 176 -0.63 -37.03 -27.04
CA TYR A 176 0.07 -37.11 -25.74
C TYR A 176 -0.95 -37.00 -24.58
N PRO A 177 -1.91 -37.96 -24.46
CA PRO A 177 -3.03 -37.82 -23.51
C PRO A 177 -2.61 -37.81 -22.03
N GLN A 178 -1.40 -38.28 -21.71
CA GLN A 178 -0.84 -38.28 -20.35
C GLN A 178 0.09 -37.11 -20.10
N THR A 179 0.40 -36.30 -21.12
CA THR A 179 1.30 -35.17 -21.02
C THR A 179 0.58 -33.91 -20.62
N ARG A 180 1.11 -33.19 -19.67
CA ARG A 180 0.65 -31.85 -19.28
C ARG A 180 1.23 -30.80 -20.23
N VAL A 181 0.37 -30.00 -20.83
CA VAL A 181 0.82 -28.94 -21.73
C VAL A 181 0.88 -27.61 -20.97
N VAL A 182 2.01 -26.93 -20.99
CA VAL A 182 2.24 -25.63 -20.38
C VAL A 182 2.35 -24.59 -21.49
N CYS A 183 1.31 -23.79 -21.64
CA CYS A 183 1.24 -22.71 -22.62
C CYS A 183 1.85 -21.43 -22.02
N LEU A 184 2.93 -20.96 -22.59
CA LEU A 184 3.58 -19.72 -22.18
C LEU A 184 2.98 -18.55 -22.97
N SER A 185 2.79 -17.40 -22.33
CA SER A 185 2.44 -16.17 -23.06
C SER A 185 3.58 -15.79 -24.02
N ILE A 186 3.33 -14.85 -24.92
CA ILE A 186 4.39 -14.21 -25.70
C ILE A 186 5.37 -13.56 -24.70
N PHE A 187 6.66 -13.82 -24.87
CA PHE A 187 7.70 -13.23 -24.02
C PHE A 187 7.84 -11.74 -24.27
N PRO A 188 8.33 -10.96 -23.31
CA PRO A 188 8.57 -9.54 -23.49
C PRO A 188 9.42 -9.28 -24.74
N ARG A 189 9.10 -8.23 -25.46
CA ARG A 189 9.84 -7.80 -26.65
C ARG A 189 9.84 -6.28 -26.75
N GLY A 190 10.70 -5.70 -27.58
CA GLY A 190 10.90 -4.26 -27.66
C GLY A 190 9.69 -3.41 -28.13
N ASN A 191 8.62 -4.06 -28.57
CA ASN A 191 7.34 -3.42 -28.87
C ASN A 191 6.42 -3.47 -27.65
N GLY A 192 5.54 -2.50 -27.52
CA GLY A 192 4.55 -2.49 -26.45
C GLY A 192 3.59 -3.66 -26.51
N VAL A 193 3.21 -4.22 -25.38
CA VAL A 193 2.30 -5.40 -25.31
C VAL A 193 0.92 -5.11 -25.90
N ASN A 194 0.49 -3.85 -25.88
CA ASN A 194 -0.77 -3.36 -26.42
C ASN A 194 -0.66 -2.81 -27.86
N ASP A 195 0.55 -2.82 -28.44
CA ASP A 195 0.73 -2.34 -29.82
C ASP A 195 -0.03 -3.24 -30.77
N VAL A 196 -0.87 -2.64 -31.60
CA VAL A 196 -1.72 -3.34 -32.56
C VAL A 196 -0.93 -3.60 -33.83
N ASN A 197 -0.92 -4.84 -34.30
CA ASN A 197 -0.28 -5.21 -35.55
C ASN A 197 -1.12 -4.83 -36.80
N ALA A 198 -0.58 -5.05 -37.98
CA ALA A 198 -1.27 -4.75 -39.23
C ALA A 198 -2.57 -5.54 -39.48
N MET A 199 -2.80 -6.61 -38.70
CA MET A 199 -4.03 -7.41 -38.73
C MET A 199 -5.05 -6.98 -37.67
N GLY A 200 -4.79 -5.90 -36.93
CA GLY A 200 -5.71 -5.30 -35.96
C GLY A 200 -5.75 -5.97 -34.58
N TRP A 201 -4.70 -6.68 -34.14
CA TRP A 201 -4.64 -7.30 -32.82
C TRP A 201 -3.26 -7.13 -32.16
N SER A 202 -3.25 -7.14 -30.82
CA SER A 202 -2.09 -6.90 -29.97
C SER A 202 -1.50 -8.20 -29.41
N GLN A 203 -0.30 -8.11 -28.82
CA GLN A 203 0.26 -9.22 -28.02
C GLN A 203 -0.64 -9.56 -26.82
N ALA A 204 -1.28 -8.55 -26.21
CA ALA A 204 -2.24 -8.75 -25.13
C ALA A 204 -3.44 -9.60 -25.59
N ASP A 205 -3.95 -9.38 -26.82
CA ASP A 205 -5.01 -10.21 -27.40
C ASP A 205 -4.57 -11.66 -27.63
N ALA A 206 -3.31 -11.85 -28.07
CA ALA A 206 -2.74 -13.19 -28.21
C ALA A 206 -2.61 -13.88 -26.84
N ASN A 207 -2.07 -13.18 -25.83
CA ASN A 207 -1.89 -13.74 -24.49
C ASN A 207 -3.21 -14.10 -23.81
N ALA A 208 -4.23 -13.24 -23.95
CA ALA A 208 -5.59 -13.56 -23.52
C ALA A 208 -6.15 -14.79 -24.25
N SER A 209 -5.83 -14.92 -25.54
CA SER A 209 -6.26 -16.07 -26.36
C SER A 209 -5.57 -17.35 -25.92
N ILE A 210 -4.25 -17.33 -25.69
CA ILE A 210 -3.49 -18.48 -25.20
C ILE A 210 -4.05 -18.95 -23.85
N LYS A 211 -4.29 -18.02 -22.94
CA LYS A 211 -4.86 -18.29 -21.61
C LYS A 211 -6.23 -18.97 -21.72
N TYR A 212 -7.14 -18.37 -22.49
CA TYR A 212 -8.49 -18.91 -22.69
C TYR A 212 -8.45 -20.31 -23.29
N ILE A 213 -7.63 -20.54 -24.34
CA ILE A 213 -7.53 -21.82 -25.03
C ILE A 213 -6.89 -22.88 -24.13
N ALA A 214 -5.84 -22.54 -23.37
CA ALA A 214 -5.27 -23.46 -22.39
C ALA A 214 -6.32 -23.93 -21.38
N GLN A 215 -7.12 -23.02 -20.84
CA GLN A 215 -8.24 -23.34 -19.94
C GLN A 215 -9.31 -24.20 -20.62
N GLN A 216 -9.66 -23.90 -21.87
CA GLN A 216 -10.64 -24.69 -22.65
C GLN A 216 -10.22 -26.15 -22.79
N PHE A 217 -8.93 -26.44 -22.91
CA PHE A 217 -8.38 -27.79 -23.02
C PHE A 217 -7.91 -28.40 -21.70
N GLY A 218 -8.20 -27.75 -20.56
CA GLY A 218 -7.74 -28.20 -19.24
C GLY A 218 -6.23 -28.22 -19.08
N GLN A 219 -5.51 -27.33 -19.80
CA GLN A 219 -4.06 -27.23 -19.79
C GLN A 219 -3.58 -25.99 -19.00
N TYR A 220 -2.31 -25.93 -18.70
CA TYR A 220 -1.73 -24.87 -17.89
C TYR A 220 -1.36 -23.63 -18.72
N TYR A 221 -1.47 -22.45 -18.11
CA TYR A 221 -1.01 -21.19 -18.68
C TYR A 221 -0.07 -20.48 -17.71
N ILE A 222 1.06 -20.02 -18.21
CA ILE A 222 2.00 -19.19 -17.47
C ILE A 222 2.15 -17.84 -18.19
N ASP A 223 1.86 -16.76 -17.47
CA ASP A 223 2.06 -15.41 -17.96
C ASP A 223 3.51 -14.98 -17.77
N CYS A 224 4.25 -14.83 -18.86
CA CYS A 224 5.64 -14.41 -18.89
C CYS A 224 5.81 -12.91 -19.20
N THR A 225 4.73 -12.12 -19.28
CA THR A 225 4.82 -10.69 -19.65
C THR A 225 5.52 -9.84 -18.59
N SER A 226 5.54 -10.29 -17.33
CA SER A 226 6.21 -9.63 -16.22
C SER A 226 7.68 -9.97 -16.05
N VAL A 227 8.24 -10.81 -16.93
CA VAL A 227 9.70 -11.06 -16.94
C VAL A 227 10.44 -9.76 -17.23
N PRO A 228 11.41 -9.33 -16.39
CA PRO A 228 11.88 -7.95 -16.35
C PRO A 228 12.93 -7.62 -17.43
N TRP A 229 12.78 -8.11 -18.65
CA TRP A 229 13.70 -7.81 -19.76
C TRP A 229 13.71 -6.33 -20.15
N SER A 230 12.56 -5.65 -19.99
CA SER A 230 12.43 -4.23 -20.31
C SER A 230 13.18 -3.31 -19.34
N SER A 231 13.56 -3.78 -18.16
CA SER A 231 14.38 -3.01 -17.22
C SER A 231 15.80 -2.77 -17.72
N ASP A 232 16.35 -3.74 -18.44
CA ASP A 232 17.63 -3.65 -19.16
C ASP A 232 17.62 -4.60 -20.37
N TRP A 233 17.20 -4.09 -21.52
CA TRP A 233 17.16 -4.85 -22.77
C TRP A 233 18.52 -5.35 -23.21
N SER A 234 19.59 -4.60 -22.94
CA SER A 234 20.95 -4.94 -23.40
C SER A 234 21.55 -6.07 -22.61
N ALA A 235 21.24 -6.17 -21.32
CA ALA A 235 21.67 -7.30 -20.49
C ALA A 235 20.80 -8.55 -20.73
N SER A 236 19.50 -8.35 -20.95
CA SER A 236 18.53 -9.45 -20.97
C SER A 236 18.34 -10.07 -22.36
N THR A 237 18.62 -9.33 -23.45
CA THR A 237 18.40 -9.80 -24.82
C THR A 237 19.46 -9.30 -25.79
N PHE A 238 19.71 -10.05 -26.87
CA PHE A 238 20.64 -9.64 -27.94
C PHE A 238 20.07 -8.51 -28.84
N ASP A 239 18.76 -8.48 -29.02
CA ASP A 239 18.09 -7.66 -30.01
C ASP A 239 16.68 -7.23 -29.59
N ARG A 240 16.43 -7.08 -28.31
CA ARG A 240 15.11 -6.80 -27.67
C ARG A 240 14.05 -7.89 -27.92
N LEU A 241 14.49 -9.12 -28.24
CA LEU A 241 13.60 -10.24 -28.45
C LEU A 241 14.23 -11.56 -27.96
N HIS A 242 15.47 -11.85 -28.36
CA HIS A 242 16.13 -13.12 -28.09
C HIS A 242 16.98 -13.03 -26.82
N PRO A 243 16.71 -13.83 -25.81
CA PRO A 243 17.37 -13.71 -24.51
C PRO A 243 18.87 -14.05 -24.57
N THR A 244 19.65 -13.30 -23.80
CA THR A 244 21.01 -13.66 -23.39
C THR A 244 20.94 -14.75 -22.31
N ALA A 245 22.10 -15.23 -21.82
CA ALA A 245 22.17 -16.13 -20.66
C ALA A 245 21.43 -15.56 -19.45
N TYR A 246 21.57 -14.27 -19.18
CA TYR A 246 20.87 -13.58 -18.09
C TYR A 246 19.36 -13.53 -18.32
N GLY A 247 18.90 -13.14 -19.51
CA GLY A 247 17.48 -13.14 -19.84
C GLY A 247 16.86 -14.55 -19.82
N GLY A 248 17.63 -15.57 -20.22
CA GLY A 248 17.26 -16.97 -20.09
C GLY A 248 17.04 -17.39 -18.63
N THR A 249 17.95 -16.96 -17.74
CA THR A 249 17.83 -17.20 -16.28
C THR A 249 16.56 -16.56 -15.69
N GLN A 250 16.30 -15.32 -16.04
CA GLN A 250 15.08 -14.63 -15.58
C GLN A 250 13.80 -15.36 -16.00
N LEU A 251 13.75 -15.79 -17.26
CA LEU A 251 12.60 -16.52 -17.80
C LEU A 251 12.43 -17.89 -17.16
N ALA A 252 13.52 -18.65 -17.02
CA ALA A 252 13.50 -19.98 -16.39
C ALA A 252 13.00 -19.92 -14.93
N ASN A 253 13.52 -18.99 -14.15
CA ASN A 253 13.08 -18.77 -12.76
C ASN A 253 11.61 -18.37 -12.69
N HIS A 254 11.17 -17.50 -13.60
CA HIS A 254 9.76 -17.08 -13.65
C HIS A 254 8.84 -18.27 -13.94
N ILE A 255 9.15 -19.08 -14.94
CA ILE A 255 8.38 -20.29 -15.29
C ILE A 255 8.37 -21.26 -14.12
N TYR A 256 9.53 -21.55 -13.52
CA TYR A 256 9.63 -22.46 -12.38
C TYR A 256 8.79 -22.01 -11.20
N ASN A 257 8.89 -20.74 -10.81
CA ASN A 257 8.10 -20.17 -9.71
C ASN A 257 6.59 -20.24 -10.00
N ALA A 258 6.19 -19.98 -11.25
CA ALA A 258 4.80 -20.11 -11.67
C ALA A 258 4.31 -21.57 -11.63
N MET A 259 5.16 -22.54 -12.00
CA MET A 259 4.82 -23.98 -11.89
C MET A 259 4.60 -24.40 -10.44
N ILE A 260 5.43 -23.93 -9.52
CA ILE A 260 5.25 -24.18 -8.08
C ILE A 260 3.96 -23.52 -7.57
N SER A 261 3.77 -22.24 -7.85
CA SER A 261 2.61 -21.48 -7.33
C SER A 261 1.27 -22.01 -7.85
N GLN A 262 1.25 -22.59 -9.06
CA GLN A 262 0.07 -23.21 -9.64
C GLN A 262 -0.10 -24.69 -9.25
N GLY A 263 0.80 -25.25 -8.45
CA GLY A 263 0.78 -26.66 -8.05
C GLY A 263 1.00 -27.63 -9.22
N ILE A 264 1.66 -27.19 -10.29
CA ILE A 264 2.00 -28.04 -11.46
C ILE A 264 3.05 -29.09 -11.10
N ILE A 265 4.03 -28.69 -10.33
CA ILE A 265 5.06 -29.53 -9.73
C ILE A 265 5.19 -29.24 -8.24
N THR A 266 5.68 -30.21 -7.47
CA THR A 266 6.12 -29.96 -6.09
C THR A 266 7.50 -29.34 -6.12
N LYS A 267 7.79 -28.55 -5.11
CA LYS A 267 9.14 -28.12 -4.83
C LYS A 267 9.95 -29.35 -4.39
N ASP A 268 11.12 -29.55 -5.00
CA ASP A 268 12.01 -30.63 -4.58
C ASP A 268 12.53 -30.34 -3.17
N LEU A 269 12.13 -31.17 -2.19
CA LEU A 269 12.58 -31.08 -0.81
C LEU A 269 14.10 -31.29 -0.65
N LYS A 270 14.76 -31.94 -1.60
CA LYS A 270 16.23 -32.07 -1.65
C LYS A 270 16.92 -30.81 -2.13
N ARG A 271 16.19 -29.88 -2.78
CA ARG A 271 16.72 -28.65 -3.38
C ARG A 271 16.25 -27.38 -2.68
N THR A 272 15.48 -27.52 -1.63
CA THR A 272 15.03 -26.40 -0.81
C THR A 272 14.88 -26.81 0.64
N SER A 273 15.21 -25.90 1.54
CA SER A 273 14.88 -25.98 2.96
C SER A 273 13.76 -24.99 3.33
N GLU A 274 13.02 -24.44 2.34
CA GLU A 274 11.93 -23.55 2.62
C GLU A 274 10.80 -24.24 3.39
N VAL A 275 10.25 -23.52 4.37
CA VAL A 275 9.21 -23.99 5.29
C VAL A 275 7.99 -23.05 5.23
N GLU A 276 6.83 -23.58 5.61
CA GLU A 276 5.61 -22.78 5.78
C GLU A 276 5.49 -22.17 7.19
N GLU A 277 6.14 -22.79 8.17
CA GLU A 277 6.23 -22.34 9.57
C GLU A 277 7.65 -22.57 10.07
N ALA A 278 8.14 -21.68 10.93
CA ALA A 278 9.46 -21.77 11.53
C ALA A 278 9.44 -21.27 12.96
N GLU A 279 10.33 -21.83 13.79
CA GLU A 279 10.56 -21.37 15.15
C GLU A 279 11.05 -19.92 15.15
N ARG A 280 10.45 -19.08 15.99
CA ARG A 280 10.84 -17.69 16.17
C ARG A 280 11.93 -17.61 17.24
N LEU A 281 13.19 -17.57 16.81
CA LEU A 281 14.34 -17.49 17.71
C LEU A 281 14.42 -16.15 18.43
N LEU A 282 14.26 -15.05 17.71
CA LEU A 282 14.14 -13.71 18.27
C LEU A 282 12.76 -13.13 17.93
N ASP A 283 12.13 -12.51 18.91
CA ASP A 283 10.94 -11.68 18.77
C ASP A 283 11.12 -10.44 19.63
N LEU A 284 11.82 -9.47 19.06
CA LEU A 284 12.14 -8.23 19.72
C LEU A 284 10.98 -7.26 19.57
N SER A 285 10.44 -6.82 20.69
CA SER A 285 9.36 -5.82 20.78
C SER A 285 9.67 -4.84 21.92
N PHE A 286 8.76 -3.90 22.20
CA PHE A 286 9.05 -2.80 23.11
C PHE A 286 7.94 -2.63 24.14
N THR A 287 8.33 -2.15 25.31
CA THR A 287 7.46 -1.80 26.44
C THR A 287 7.86 -0.45 27.02
N ALA A 288 7.16 0.01 28.05
CA ALA A 288 7.56 1.21 28.79
C ALA A 288 8.98 1.10 29.35
N ASP A 289 9.42 -0.09 29.72
CA ASP A 289 10.73 -0.35 30.36
C ASP A 289 11.87 -0.52 29.34
N GLY A 290 11.55 -0.66 28.04
CA GLY A 290 12.55 -0.81 26.98
C GLY A 290 12.27 -1.98 26.03
N ILE A 291 13.32 -2.55 25.45
CA ILE A 291 13.25 -3.69 24.53
C ILE A 291 13.08 -5.00 25.32
N VAL A 292 12.23 -5.87 24.79
CA VAL A 292 12.00 -7.22 25.30
C VAL A 292 12.16 -8.24 24.17
N ASN A 293 12.55 -9.47 24.53
CA ASN A 293 12.59 -10.59 23.60
C ASN A 293 11.58 -11.65 24.04
N GLN A 294 10.66 -12.00 23.14
CA GLN A 294 9.65 -13.04 23.32
C GLN A 294 9.95 -14.30 22.48
N GLY A 295 11.11 -14.33 21.81
CA GLY A 295 11.58 -15.48 21.05
C GLY A 295 12.01 -16.66 21.93
N THR A 296 12.21 -17.81 21.31
CA THR A 296 12.61 -19.05 22.03
C THR A 296 14.07 -19.02 22.50
N TYR A 297 14.92 -18.21 21.87
CA TYR A 297 16.29 -18.03 22.29
C TYR A 297 16.40 -16.86 23.27
N ASP A 298 16.92 -17.11 24.46
CA ASP A 298 17.09 -16.12 25.54
C ASP A 298 18.31 -15.21 25.26
N ALA A 299 18.16 -14.30 24.29
CA ALA A 299 19.17 -13.30 23.97
C ALA A 299 19.18 -12.20 25.01
N LYS A 300 20.38 -11.74 25.38
CA LYS A 300 20.52 -10.53 26.21
C LYS A 300 20.16 -9.30 25.41
N VAL A 301 19.06 -8.65 25.75
CA VAL A 301 18.58 -7.43 25.09
C VAL A 301 18.77 -6.19 25.95
N GLY A 302 18.88 -5.03 25.32
CA GLY A 302 19.00 -3.75 26.02
C GLY A 302 19.10 -2.56 25.07
N ARG A 303 19.28 -1.38 25.68
CA ARG A 303 19.50 -0.12 24.95
C ARG A 303 20.81 0.52 25.33
N HIS A 304 21.33 1.34 24.45
CA HIS A 304 22.52 2.14 24.67
C HIS A 304 22.21 3.63 24.38
N GLY A 305 22.82 4.53 25.17
CA GLY A 305 22.67 5.97 24.99
C GLY A 305 21.28 6.50 25.26
N SER A 306 20.82 7.37 24.35
CA SER A 306 19.51 8.04 24.44
C SER A 306 18.42 7.33 23.60
N ALA A 307 18.62 6.07 23.21
CA ALA A 307 17.55 5.28 22.63
C ALA A 307 16.40 5.13 23.65
N THR A 308 15.16 5.30 23.19
CA THR A 308 13.99 5.35 24.07
C THR A 308 12.81 4.60 23.48
N THR A 309 11.81 4.35 24.30
CA THR A 309 10.53 3.81 23.82
C THR A 309 9.47 4.90 23.81
N PHE A 310 8.51 4.77 22.92
CA PHE A 310 7.38 5.66 22.78
C PHE A 310 6.11 4.85 22.68
N TYR A 311 5.08 5.24 23.45
CA TYR A 311 3.77 4.59 23.41
C TYR A 311 2.85 5.30 22.42
N ASP A 312 2.32 4.56 21.47
CA ASP A 312 1.28 4.98 20.54
C ASP A 312 -0.07 4.50 21.07
N ALA A 313 -0.82 5.42 21.66
CA ALA A 313 -2.12 5.10 22.26
C ALA A 313 -3.17 4.66 21.24
N ARG A 314 -3.05 5.09 19.98
CA ARG A 314 -4.00 4.74 18.91
C ARG A 314 -3.84 3.30 18.45
N ASN A 315 -2.61 2.85 18.34
CA ASN A 315 -2.28 1.48 17.94
C ASN A 315 -2.06 0.55 19.14
N ASP A 316 -2.19 1.07 20.37
CA ASP A 316 -1.92 0.33 21.63
C ASP A 316 -0.59 -0.42 21.57
N THR A 317 0.50 0.31 21.21
CA THR A 317 1.79 -0.32 20.97
C THR A 317 2.95 0.59 21.35
N TYR A 318 4.08 -0.01 21.72
CA TYR A 318 5.32 0.72 21.96
C TYR A 318 6.25 0.60 20.77
N TYR A 319 6.94 1.70 20.43
CA TYR A 319 8.05 1.72 19.47
C TYR A 319 9.38 1.86 20.20
N GLY A 320 10.40 1.18 19.67
CA GLY A 320 11.78 1.45 20.05
C GLY A 320 12.39 2.49 19.11
N CYS A 321 12.71 3.66 19.61
CA CYS A 321 13.24 4.79 18.85
C CYS A 321 14.76 4.91 19.02
N SER A 322 15.52 4.57 17.98
CA SER A 322 16.96 4.84 17.88
C SER A 322 17.21 6.26 17.34
N LYS A 323 18.42 6.76 17.46
CA LYS A 323 18.82 8.04 16.89
C LYS A 323 19.99 7.88 15.93
N ALA A 324 20.14 8.80 14.99
CA ALA A 324 21.25 8.80 14.03
C ALA A 324 22.60 9.16 14.69
N ARG A 325 22.94 8.49 15.77
CA ARG A 325 24.18 8.64 16.53
C ARG A 325 24.74 7.28 16.91
N ALA A 326 26.04 7.13 16.83
CA ALA A 326 26.76 5.89 17.13
C ALA A 326 26.50 5.33 18.55
N SER A 327 25.94 6.15 19.45
CA SER A 327 25.66 5.79 20.85
C SER A 327 24.20 5.42 21.12
N ASP A 328 23.27 5.65 20.20
CA ASP A 328 21.83 5.64 20.53
C ASP A 328 21.06 4.55 19.76
N TYR A 329 21.14 3.30 20.26
CA TYR A 329 20.59 2.11 19.59
C TYR A 329 20.05 1.10 20.61
N PHE A 330 19.33 0.09 20.09
CA PHE A 330 18.96 -1.13 20.83
C PHE A 330 19.83 -2.30 20.35
N TYR A 331 19.98 -3.31 21.20
CA TYR A 331 20.78 -4.48 20.85
C TYR A 331 20.15 -5.79 21.34
N ALA A 332 20.50 -6.87 20.63
CA ALA A 332 20.31 -8.24 21.05
C ALA A 332 21.65 -8.98 20.93
N ALA A 333 22.21 -9.40 22.05
CA ALA A 333 23.48 -10.13 22.12
C ALA A 333 23.22 -11.65 22.19
N TYR A 334 24.09 -12.43 21.54
CA TYR A 334 23.98 -13.89 21.47
C TYR A 334 25.35 -14.56 21.62
N ASP A 335 25.36 -15.85 21.89
CA ASP A 335 26.57 -16.63 22.12
C ASP A 335 26.98 -17.47 20.90
N ASP A 336 28.27 -17.85 20.85
CA ASP A 336 28.80 -18.82 19.90
C ASP A 336 28.14 -20.18 20.17
N GLY A 337 27.65 -20.84 19.09
CA GLY A 337 26.87 -22.07 19.22
C GLY A 337 25.39 -21.86 19.59
N SER A 338 24.90 -20.62 19.58
CA SER A 338 23.48 -20.34 19.73
C SER A 338 22.66 -20.82 18.53
N PRO A 339 21.36 -21.11 18.70
CA PRO A 339 20.47 -21.43 17.57
C PRO A 339 20.43 -20.33 16.49
N LEU A 340 20.73 -19.09 16.85
CA LEU A 340 20.86 -17.98 15.87
C LEU A 340 22.03 -18.21 14.91
N VAL A 341 23.19 -18.63 15.43
CA VAL A 341 24.37 -18.96 14.60
C VAL A 341 24.05 -20.14 13.67
N ASP A 342 23.36 -21.15 14.18
CA ASP A 342 22.92 -22.28 13.35
C ASP A 342 21.94 -21.83 12.26
N ALA A 343 20.95 -20.99 12.57
CA ALA A 343 20.03 -20.45 11.59
C ALA A 343 20.75 -19.64 10.50
N PHE A 344 21.70 -18.77 10.89
CA PHE A 344 22.49 -17.98 9.92
C PHE A 344 23.36 -18.89 9.03
N ASN A 345 23.80 -20.01 9.52
CA ASN A 345 24.60 -20.98 8.76
C ASN A 345 23.75 -21.90 7.88
N ASN A 346 22.48 -22.06 8.14
CA ASN A 346 21.57 -22.94 7.41
C ASN A 346 20.57 -22.13 6.57
N SER A 347 19.38 -21.92 7.07
CA SER A 347 18.34 -21.19 6.39
C SER A 347 17.59 -20.33 7.41
N VAL A 348 17.30 -19.09 7.06
CA VAL A 348 16.83 -18.10 8.01
C VAL A 348 15.85 -17.12 7.37
N THR A 349 14.93 -16.60 8.15
CA THR A 349 14.08 -15.47 7.80
C THR A 349 14.26 -14.34 8.79
N TRP A 350 14.45 -13.13 8.28
CA TRP A 350 14.37 -11.88 9.04
C TRP A 350 13.06 -11.19 8.71
N GLU A 351 12.41 -10.67 9.73
CA GLU A 351 11.19 -9.87 9.63
C GLU A 351 11.31 -8.64 10.53
N MET A 352 10.93 -7.47 10.03
CA MET A 352 10.84 -6.27 10.86
C MET A 352 9.74 -5.33 10.38
N LEU A 353 9.14 -4.62 11.31
CA LEU A 353 8.25 -3.51 11.05
C LEU A 353 8.91 -2.26 11.61
N VAL A 354 9.33 -1.38 10.71
CA VAL A 354 10.21 -0.25 11.04
C VAL A 354 9.82 1.00 10.24
N ARG A 355 9.97 2.17 10.86
CA ARG A 355 9.91 3.47 10.22
C ARG A 355 11.30 4.10 10.25
N LEU A 356 11.71 4.68 9.13
CA LEU A 356 12.89 5.54 9.09
C LEU A 356 12.50 6.94 9.55
N ASP A 357 13.04 7.40 10.67
CA ASP A 357 12.68 8.69 11.25
C ASP A 357 13.52 9.83 10.66
N ALA A 358 14.80 9.56 10.37
CA ALA A 358 15.65 10.46 9.60
C ALA A 358 16.63 9.66 8.74
N LEU A 359 16.89 10.17 7.55
CA LEU A 359 18.02 9.71 6.74
C LEU A 359 19.25 10.47 7.22
N ALA A 360 20.15 9.76 7.89
CA ALA A 360 21.33 10.41 8.46
C ALA A 360 22.19 11.09 7.39
N ASP A 361 22.44 12.38 7.58
CA ASP A 361 23.51 13.09 6.88
C ASP A 361 24.85 12.73 7.54
N GLN A 362 25.54 11.74 7.01
CA GLN A 362 26.88 11.35 7.44
C GLN A 362 27.98 12.19 6.76
N GLY A 363 27.69 13.45 6.42
CA GLY A 363 28.70 14.42 6.00
C GLY A 363 29.38 14.17 4.64
N GLY A 364 28.75 13.42 3.73
CA GLY A 364 29.39 13.05 2.47
C GLY A 364 28.51 12.50 1.37
N GLY A 365 27.20 12.70 1.44
CA GLY A 365 26.25 12.16 0.48
C GLY A 365 25.06 11.52 1.19
N ILE A 366 24.07 11.02 0.43
CA ILE A 366 23.01 10.17 1.01
C ILE A 366 23.72 8.95 1.56
N GLY A 367 24.12 9.04 2.83
CA GLY A 367 24.95 8.08 3.50
C GLY A 367 24.26 6.73 3.57
N ARG A 368 25.02 5.69 3.52
CA ARG A 368 24.58 4.36 3.88
C ARG A 368 24.14 4.40 5.35
N THR A 369 22.83 4.17 5.58
CA THR A 369 22.27 4.07 6.93
C THR A 369 21.84 2.64 7.19
N CYS A 370 22.36 2.04 8.27
CA CYS A 370 22.01 0.69 8.67
C CYS A 370 20.75 0.72 9.54
N ILE A 371 19.76 -0.08 9.17
CA ILE A 371 18.51 -0.23 9.93
C ILE A 371 18.68 -1.29 11.02
N LEU A 372 19.20 -2.45 10.62
CA LEU A 372 19.41 -3.62 11.47
C LEU A 372 20.63 -4.37 10.97
N GLY A 373 21.61 -4.64 11.83
CA GLY A 373 22.77 -5.37 11.35
C GLY A 373 23.86 -5.69 12.38
N ASN A 374 24.80 -6.51 11.90
CA ASN A 374 26.06 -6.83 12.55
C ASN A 374 27.17 -7.03 11.49
N GLU A 375 27.14 -6.23 10.43
CA GLU A 375 27.93 -6.45 9.22
C GLU A 375 29.40 -6.05 9.36
N GLU A 376 29.73 -5.06 10.18
CA GLU A 376 31.11 -4.63 10.33
C GLU A 376 31.97 -5.77 10.89
N ASN A 377 32.94 -6.16 10.10
CA ASN A 377 33.86 -7.28 10.36
C ASN A 377 33.28 -8.70 10.10
N GLY A 378 32.24 -8.79 9.30
CA GLY A 378 31.64 -10.05 8.89
C GLY A 378 30.28 -10.27 9.50
N GLY A 379 29.27 -10.41 8.73
CA GLY A 379 27.87 -10.53 9.12
C GLY A 379 26.95 -10.07 8.01
N TRP A 380 25.87 -9.47 8.42
CA TRP A 380 24.83 -9.02 7.52
C TRP A 380 24.23 -7.72 8.01
N SER A 381 23.63 -6.96 7.11
CA SER A 381 22.88 -5.75 7.47
C SER A 381 21.78 -5.42 6.47
N PHE A 382 20.71 -4.88 7.01
CA PHE A 382 19.70 -4.15 6.24
C PHE A 382 20.05 -2.67 6.27
N TYR A 383 20.22 -2.08 5.11
CA TYR A 383 20.57 -0.67 5.03
C TYR A 383 19.88 0.03 3.88
N ASN A 384 19.74 1.34 4.02
CA ASN A 384 19.25 2.23 2.99
C ASN A 384 20.42 2.98 2.37
N SER A 385 20.54 2.98 1.06
CA SER A 385 21.49 3.83 0.33
C SER A 385 20.93 4.20 -1.03
N ASP A 386 21.17 5.42 -1.46
CA ASP A 386 20.67 5.93 -2.74
C ASP A 386 19.17 5.65 -2.94
N PHE A 387 18.39 5.80 -1.87
CA PHE A 387 16.94 5.50 -1.81
C PHE A 387 16.56 4.04 -2.06
N SER A 388 17.49 3.12 -2.15
CA SER A 388 17.22 1.70 -2.25
C SER A 388 17.35 1.00 -0.91
N SER A 389 16.44 0.08 -0.62
CA SER A 389 16.57 -0.84 0.50
C SER A 389 17.44 -2.01 0.09
N ASN A 390 18.47 -2.28 0.85
CA ASN A 390 19.48 -3.24 0.49
C ASN A 390 19.73 -4.22 1.64
N PHE A 391 20.12 -5.45 1.28
CA PHE A 391 20.68 -6.42 2.20
C PHE A 391 22.14 -6.69 1.84
N CYS A 392 23.00 -6.60 2.81
CA CYS A 392 24.43 -6.78 2.66
C CYS A 392 24.93 -7.95 3.51
N TYR A 393 25.91 -8.66 3.01
CA TYR A 393 26.54 -9.77 3.73
C TYR A 393 27.98 -10.00 3.25
N TRP A 394 28.76 -10.68 4.07
CA TRP A 394 30.09 -11.09 3.71
C TRP A 394 30.11 -12.52 3.16
N ASN A 395 30.93 -12.79 2.15
CA ASN A 395 31.11 -14.13 1.61
C ASN A 395 32.36 -14.81 2.18
N LYS A 396 32.55 -16.12 1.86
CA LYS A 396 33.71 -16.93 2.31
C LYS A 396 35.08 -16.36 1.93
N SER A 397 35.14 -15.62 0.85
CA SER A 397 36.36 -14.99 0.37
C SER A 397 36.66 -13.66 1.07
N GLY A 398 35.86 -13.27 2.08
CA GLY A 398 36.01 -11.99 2.76
C GLY A 398 35.59 -10.80 1.90
N VAL A 399 34.75 -11.04 0.88
CA VAL A 399 34.20 -9.99 0.01
C VAL A 399 32.76 -9.70 0.39
N LYS A 400 32.46 -8.43 0.51
CA LYS A 400 31.12 -7.92 0.76
C LYS A 400 30.24 -8.05 -0.49
N SER A 401 29.10 -8.70 -0.35
CA SER A 401 28.10 -8.83 -1.39
C SER A 401 26.84 -8.07 -1.00
N THR A 402 26.17 -7.49 -1.98
CA THR A 402 24.96 -6.69 -1.76
C THR A 402 23.84 -7.16 -2.66
N MET A 403 22.68 -7.35 -2.08
CA MET A 403 21.41 -7.54 -2.78
C MET A 403 20.66 -6.21 -2.77
N LYS A 404 20.48 -5.62 -3.94
CA LYS A 404 19.82 -4.31 -4.10
C LYS A 404 18.39 -4.47 -4.56
N SER A 405 17.48 -3.75 -3.95
CA SER A 405 16.13 -3.56 -4.50
C SER A 405 16.20 -2.51 -5.62
N ILE A 406 15.73 -2.85 -6.81
CA ILE A 406 16.03 -2.10 -8.05
C ILE A 406 14.82 -1.31 -8.56
N THR A 407 13.64 -1.44 -7.95
CA THR A 407 12.41 -0.79 -8.44
C THR A 407 12.04 0.45 -7.65
N GLY A 408 11.37 1.42 -8.30
CA GLY A 408 10.89 2.64 -7.65
C GLY A 408 9.98 2.39 -6.44
N ASP A 409 9.27 1.26 -6.39
CA ASP A 409 8.43 0.83 -5.26
C ASP A 409 9.23 0.35 -4.04
N SER A 410 10.53 0.17 -4.17
CA SER A 410 11.44 -0.28 -3.11
C SER A 410 12.23 0.86 -2.45
N ILE A 411 11.91 2.10 -2.79
CA ILE A 411 12.49 3.28 -2.17
C ILE A 411 11.91 3.44 -0.77
N LEU A 412 12.79 3.44 0.24
CA LEU A 412 12.41 3.77 1.61
C LEU A 412 12.56 5.28 1.82
N VAL A 413 11.48 5.91 2.24
CA VAL A 413 11.45 7.33 2.60
C VAL A 413 11.28 7.49 4.11
N SER A 414 11.80 8.57 4.68
CA SER A 414 11.62 8.87 6.09
C SER A 414 10.16 9.17 6.43
N GLY A 415 9.76 8.92 7.66
CA GLY A 415 8.42 9.15 8.18
C GLY A 415 7.41 8.05 7.85
N LYS A 416 7.79 7.01 7.10
CA LYS A 416 6.91 5.94 6.68
C LYS A 416 7.30 4.59 7.26
N PHE A 417 6.31 3.81 7.69
CA PHE A 417 6.50 2.43 8.12
C PHE A 417 6.68 1.48 6.92
N TYR A 418 7.57 0.53 7.10
CA TYR A 418 7.84 -0.55 6.17
C TYR A 418 7.90 -1.88 6.88
N HIS A 419 7.21 -2.86 6.32
CA HIS A 419 7.38 -4.25 6.70
C HIS A 419 8.42 -4.87 5.77
N LEU A 420 9.55 -5.24 6.34
CA LEU A 420 10.69 -5.80 5.63
C LEU A 420 10.82 -7.28 5.99
N VAL A 421 10.81 -8.16 4.98
CA VAL A 421 11.03 -9.60 5.17
C VAL A 421 12.10 -10.06 4.19
N LEU A 422 13.12 -10.71 4.70
CA LEU A 422 14.12 -11.40 3.89
C LEU A 422 14.13 -12.87 4.24
N THR A 423 14.00 -13.74 3.24
CA THR A 423 14.16 -15.18 3.38
C THR A 423 15.45 -15.62 2.71
N MET A 424 16.21 -16.48 3.36
CA MET A 424 17.43 -17.06 2.81
C MET A 424 17.38 -18.58 2.92
N ASP A 425 17.24 -19.24 1.78
CA ASP A 425 17.32 -20.70 1.66
C ASP A 425 18.67 -21.10 1.07
N ARG A 426 19.52 -21.70 1.89
CA ARG A 426 20.84 -22.13 1.46
C ARG A 426 20.84 -23.42 0.65
N VAL A 427 19.81 -24.23 0.77
CA VAL A 427 19.70 -25.47 0.01
C VAL A 427 19.36 -25.19 -1.46
N SER A 428 18.40 -24.31 -1.71
CA SER A 428 18.05 -23.86 -3.07
C SER A 428 18.95 -22.74 -3.59
N ASN A 429 19.78 -22.15 -2.75
CA ASN A 429 20.62 -20.99 -3.07
C ASN A 429 19.80 -19.73 -3.46
N ILE A 430 18.64 -19.55 -2.83
CA ILE A 430 17.70 -18.46 -3.14
C ILE A 430 17.52 -17.57 -1.92
N MET A 431 17.59 -16.25 -2.16
CA MET A 431 17.18 -15.23 -1.23
C MET A 431 16.02 -14.44 -1.83
N ARG A 432 15.01 -14.11 -1.03
CA ARG A 432 13.90 -13.25 -1.44
C ARG A 432 13.72 -12.11 -0.47
N TYR A 433 13.59 -10.92 -1.01
CA TYR A 433 13.35 -9.72 -0.24
C TYR A 433 11.97 -9.15 -0.54
N PHE A 434 11.20 -8.92 0.51
CA PHE A 434 9.83 -8.42 0.45
C PHE A 434 9.76 -7.08 1.18
N ILE A 435 9.04 -6.14 0.60
CA ILE A 435 8.68 -4.85 1.22
C ILE A 435 7.17 -4.70 1.14
N ASN A 436 6.51 -4.50 2.30
CA ASN A 436 5.05 -4.35 2.41
C ASN A 436 4.29 -5.45 1.63
N GLY A 437 4.63 -6.70 1.88
CA GLY A 437 3.99 -7.86 1.24
C GLY A 437 4.25 -8.02 -0.26
N LYS A 438 5.19 -7.26 -0.85
CA LYS A 438 5.57 -7.40 -2.26
C LYS A 438 6.99 -7.96 -2.38
N LEU A 439 7.18 -8.97 -3.22
CA LEU A 439 8.51 -9.44 -3.58
C LEU A 439 9.21 -8.37 -4.45
N VAL A 440 10.28 -7.78 -3.93
CA VAL A 440 11.01 -6.68 -4.60
C VAL A 440 12.33 -7.15 -5.22
N CYS A 441 12.93 -8.21 -4.69
CA CYS A 441 14.19 -8.74 -5.19
C CYS A 441 14.33 -10.23 -4.93
N THR A 442 14.96 -10.94 -5.87
CA THR A 442 15.39 -12.34 -5.71
C THR A 442 16.87 -12.44 -6.05
N GLY A 443 17.65 -12.99 -5.14
CA GLY A 443 19.08 -13.26 -5.30
C GLY A 443 19.35 -14.76 -5.41
N THR A 444 20.36 -15.14 -6.18
CA THR A 444 20.72 -16.55 -6.44
C THR A 444 22.11 -16.94 -5.92
N ARG A 445 22.61 -16.25 -4.89
CA ARG A 445 23.96 -16.50 -4.36
C ARG A 445 23.98 -16.93 -2.88
N ALA A 446 22.88 -17.49 -2.39
CA ALA A 446 22.76 -17.85 -0.97
C ALA A 446 23.51 -19.15 -0.58
N GLY A 447 23.89 -20.00 -1.52
CA GLY A 447 24.26 -21.38 -1.19
C GLY A 447 25.72 -21.63 -0.89
N THR A 448 26.62 -21.28 -1.78
CA THR A 448 28.01 -21.74 -1.68
C THR A 448 28.99 -20.68 -1.18
N ASP A 449 28.68 -19.39 -1.44
CA ASP A 449 29.62 -18.31 -1.19
C ASP A 449 29.27 -17.45 0.02
N MET A 450 28.02 -17.56 0.52
CA MET A 450 27.59 -16.78 1.67
C MET A 450 27.97 -17.50 2.95
N VAL A 451 28.97 -17.01 3.61
CA VAL A 451 29.21 -17.29 5.01
C VAL A 451 28.73 -16.07 5.77
N LEU A 452 27.56 -16.19 6.34
CA LEU A 452 27.25 -15.35 7.48
C LEU A 452 28.26 -15.75 8.55
N PRO A 453 29.16 -14.86 8.98
CA PRO A 453 30.25 -15.29 9.80
C PRO A 453 29.74 -15.89 11.09
N GLN A 454 30.20 -17.05 11.33
CA GLN A 454 30.42 -17.49 12.69
C GLN A 454 31.26 -16.42 13.37
N CYS A 455 30.84 -16.03 14.54
CA CYS A 455 31.53 -15.17 15.48
C CYS A 455 33.05 -15.19 15.36
N GLY A 456 33.59 -14.44 14.48
CA GLY A 456 34.99 -14.36 14.15
C GLY A 456 35.15 -13.80 12.76
N SER A 457 35.20 -12.48 12.69
CA SER A 457 35.59 -11.75 11.52
C SER A 457 36.92 -12.26 10.98
N PRO A 458 37.17 -12.20 9.63
CA PRO A 458 38.51 -12.29 9.07
C PRO A 458 39.54 -11.38 9.72
N LYS A 459 39.09 -10.34 10.45
CA LYS A 459 39.92 -9.40 11.22
C LYS A 459 39.94 -9.70 12.73
N GLY A 460 39.45 -10.87 13.18
CA GLY A 460 39.56 -11.34 14.57
C GLY A 460 38.64 -10.69 15.59
N ARG A 461 37.62 -9.95 15.19
CA ARG A 461 36.60 -9.39 16.09
C ARG A 461 35.34 -10.26 16.13
N LYS A 462 34.83 -10.52 17.33
CA LYS A 462 33.62 -11.29 17.55
C LYS A 462 32.45 -10.34 17.82
N ASN A 463 31.71 -9.97 16.78
CA ASN A 463 30.49 -9.15 16.93
C ASN A 463 29.28 -10.06 17.17
N MET A 464 29.14 -10.55 18.39
CA MET A 464 28.04 -11.42 18.79
C MET A 464 26.84 -10.66 19.29
N TRP A 465 26.43 -9.64 18.54
CA TRP A 465 25.25 -8.87 18.82
C TRP A 465 24.69 -8.23 17.55
N ILE A 466 23.41 -7.99 17.58
CA ILE A 466 22.64 -7.36 16.50
C ILE A 466 22.29 -5.96 16.98
N CYS A 467 22.55 -4.95 16.14
CA CYS A 467 22.21 -3.55 16.40
C CYS A 467 20.89 -3.19 15.69
N LEU A 468 19.95 -2.60 16.42
CA LEU A 468 18.73 -1.99 15.88
C LEU A 468 18.96 -0.47 15.85
N GLY A 469 18.93 0.12 14.66
CA GLY A 469 19.22 1.53 14.42
C GLY A 469 20.70 1.81 14.10
N GLY A 470 21.44 0.79 13.65
CA GLY A 470 22.82 0.87 13.25
C GLY A 470 23.43 -0.47 12.91
N ASP A 471 24.73 -0.47 12.70
CA ASP A 471 25.55 -1.67 12.47
C ASP A 471 26.46 -1.94 13.66
N ALA A 472 26.55 -3.18 14.09
CA ALA A 472 27.41 -3.56 15.21
C ALA A 472 28.91 -3.41 14.82
N ALA A 473 29.54 -2.36 15.31
CA ALA A 473 30.91 -1.98 14.89
C ALA A 473 32.04 -2.54 15.76
N SER A 474 31.70 -2.96 16.97
CA SER A 474 32.67 -3.44 17.95
C SER A 474 32.36 -4.85 18.44
N GLY A 475 33.36 -5.53 19.02
CA GLY A 475 33.18 -6.87 19.57
C GLY A 475 32.22 -6.97 20.78
N THR A 476 31.75 -5.84 21.29
CA THR A 476 30.81 -5.76 22.41
C THR A 476 29.71 -4.75 22.13
N PHE A 477 28.49 -5.02 22.63
CA PHE A 477 27.34 -4.13 22.47
C PHE A 477 27.49 -2.78 23.24
N THR A 478 28.58 -2.56 23.95
CA THR A 478 28.91 -1.28 24.63
C THR A 478 29.87 -0.41 23.83
N GLY A 479 30.37 -0.90 22.69
CA GLY A 479 31.46 -0.27 21.95
C GLY A 479 31.03 0.71 20.83
N GLY A 480 29.76 0.94 20.66
CA GLY A 480 29.21 1.85 19.64
C GLY A 480 28.73 1.13 18.37
N ALA A 481 27.84 1.76 17.63
CA ALA A 481 27.36 1.34 16.33
C ALA A 481 27.97 2.20 15.21
N GLU A 482 28.08 1.65 14.01
CA GLU A 482 28.43 2.40 12.80
C GLU A 482 27.19 2.57 11.91
N ASN A 483 27.27 3.47 10.94
CA ASN A 483 26.19 3.72 9.98
C ASN A 483 24.82 3.91 10.64
N SER A 484 24.77 4.56 11.79
CA SER A 484 23.58 4.68 12.64
C SER A 484 22.44 5.37 11.91
N SER A 485 21.22 4.95 12.19
CA SER A 485 19.99 5.54 11.67
C SER A 485 19.02 5.90 12.79
N ALA A 486 18.23 6.94 12.58
CA ALA A 486 17.05 7.19 13.38
C ALA A 486 15.91 6.33 12.86
N CYS A 487 15.49 5.35 13.66
CA CYS A 487 14.43 4.40 13.32
C CYS A 487 13.48 4.24 14.49
N SER A 488 12.21 4.01 14.18
CA SER A 488 11.20 3.53 15.14
C SER A 488 10.80 2.11 14.77
N PHE A 489 11.13 1.15 15.62
CA PHE A 489 10.80 -0.25 15.44
C PHE A 489 9.53 -0.60 16.19
N VAL A 490 8.59 -1.27 15.54
CA VAL A 490 7.47 -1.94 16.22
C VAL A 490 7.95 -3.30 16.71
N PHE A 491 8.62 -4.05 15.83
CA PHE A 491 9.27 -5.31 16.15
C PHE A 491 10.43 -5.63 15.19
N ALA A 492 11.31 -6.54 15.62
CA ALA A 492 12.29 -7.21 14.79
C ALA A 492 12.38 -8.70 15.17
N ARG A 493 12.31 -9.59 14.19
CA ARG A 493 12.17 -11.04 14.40
C ARG A 493 13.15 -11.82 13.53
N ILE A 494 13.62 -12.95 14.06
CA ILE A 494 14.47 -13.89 13.34
C ILE A 494 13.92 -15.30 13.54
N TYR A 495 13.75 -16.03 12.43
CA TYR A 495 13.17 -17.36 12.40
C TYR A 495 14.19 -18.40 11.96
N ASN A 496 14.14 -19.57 12.58
CA ASN A 496 14.98 -20.74 12.25
C ASN A 496 14.41 -21.45 11.03
N GLY A 497 14.61 -20.91 9.87
CA GLY A 497 14.16 -21.44 8.59
C GLY A 497 13.86 -20.37 7.56
N ALA A 498 14.01 -20.70 6.29
CA ALA A 498 13.61 -19.83 5.21
C ALA A 498 12.12 -20.04 4.90
N PHE A 499 11.29 -19.05 5.10
CA PHE A 499 9.89 -19.13 4.70
C PHE A 499 9.74 -19.23 3.19
N SER A 500 8.81 -20.07 2.73
CA SER A 500 8.37 -20.04 1.35
C SER A 500 7.86 -18.66 0.97
N GLN A 501 7.81 -18.34 -0.31
CA GLN A 501 7.22 -17.08 -0.76
C GLN A 501 5.79 -16.90 -0.24
N LYS A 502 5.00 -17.96 -0.21
CA LYS A 502 3.63 -17.96 0.29
C LYS A 502 3.57 -17.65 1.80
N ALA A 503 4.46 -18.29 2.59
CA ALA A 503 4.54 -18.04 4.02
C ALA A 503 5.02 -16.61 4.33
N ALA A 504 6.05 -16.13 3.62
CA ALA A 504 6.54 -14.75 3.78
C ALA A 504 5.47 -13.70 3.45
N LEU A 505 4.64 -13.93 2.43
CA LEU A 505 3.52 -13.03 2.09
C LEU A 505 2.43 -13.02 3.17
N LYS A 506 2.22 -14.12 3.90
CA LYS A 506 1.25 -14.17 5.01
C LYS A 506 1.66 -13.36 6.23
N LEU A 507 2.95 -13.07 6.39
CA LEU A 507 3.43 -12.19 7.47
C LEU A 507 2.89 -10.77 7.31
N TYR A 508 2.59 -10.36 6.09
CA TYR A 508 1.95 -9.08 5.79
C TYR A 508 0.44 -9.19 5.99
N ASN A 509 0.01 -9.25 7.21
CA ASN A 509 -1.37 -9.39 7.66
C ASN A 509 -1.98 -8.04 8.09
N ASP A 510 -3.21 -8.05 8.59
CA ASP A 510 -3.91 -6.83 8.96
C ASP A 510 -3.24 -6.08 10.12
N ASP A 511 -2.60 -6.79 11.07
CA ASP A 511 -1.86 -6.16 12.17
C ASP A 511 -0.65 -5.34 11.68
N VAL A 512 -0.02 -5.80 10.59
CA VAL A 512 1.09 -5.09 9.94
C VAL A 512 0.58 -3.99 9.00
N LYS A 513 -0.47 -4.28 8.26
CA LYS A 513 -1.06 -3.35 7.30
C LYS A 513 -1.54 -2.07 7.95
N ARG A 514 -2.08 -2.13 9.16
CA ARG A 514 -2.50 -0.93 9.89
C ARG A 514 -1.40 0.13 10.05
N PHE A 515 -0.12 -0.25 9.97
CA PHE A 515 1.02 0.67 10.00
C PHE A 515 1.50 1.10 8.61
N THR A 516 1.34 0.27 7.60
CA THR A 516 1.95 0.45 6.27
C THR A 516 0.95 0.87 5.20
N GLU A 517 -0.34 0.64 5.42
CA GLU A 517 -1.45 0.98 4.52
C GLU A 517 -2.44 1.92 5.25
N PRO A 518 -2.11 3.22 5.40
CA PRO A 518 -2.97 4.15 6.14
C PRO A 518 -4.37 4.31 5.55
N HIS A 519 -4.55 4.01 4.27
CA HIS A 519 -5.85 4.08 3.59
C HIS A 519 -6.85 2.98 4.00
N SER A 520 -6.41 1.95 4.72
CA SER A 520 -7.34 0.97 5.32
C SER A 520 -8.06 1.52 6.56
N MET A 521 -7.63 2.67 7.10
CA MET A 521 -8.31 3.38 8.18
C MET A 521 -9.20 4.47 7.58
N PHE A 522 -10.44 4.16 7.40
CA PHE A 522 -11.45 5.06 6.84
C PHE A 522 -11.53 6.40 7.58
N GLY A 523 -11.57 7.49 6.83
CA GLY A 523 -11.71 8.84 7.38
C GLY A 523 -10.43 9.49 7.90
N THR A 524 -9.26 8.84 7.78
CA THR A 524 -7.97 9.39 8.24
C THR A 524 -7.34 10.39 7.28
N GLU A 525 -7.89 10.57 6.08
CA GLU A 525 -7.31 11.45 5.06
C GLU A 525 -7.31 12.93 5.45
N LEU A 526 -8.32 13.37 6.18
CA LEU A 526 -8.38 14.71 6.74
C LEU A 526 -7.69 14.68 8.12
N ILE A 527 -6.48 15.23 8.19
CA ILE A 527 -5.63 15.23 9.38
C ILE A 527 -6.02 16.35 10.34
N MET A 528 -6.36 17.50 9.80
CA MET A 528 -6.80 18.66 10.58
C MET A 528 -7.87 19.41 9.81
N ASP A 529 -8.95 19.77 10.48
CA ASP A 529 -10.00 20.70 10.04
C ASP A 529 -10.24 21.70 11.15
N CYS A 530 -9.50 22.80 11.09
CA CYS A 530 -9.45 23.81 12.15
C CYS A 530 -10.54 24.85 11.96
N GLU A 531 -11.49 24.88 12.86
CA GLU A 531 -12.45 25.98 13.03
C GLU A 531 -12.03 26.82 14.23
N PHE A 532 -11.92 28.14 14.06
CA PHE A 532 -11.69 29.06 15.16
C PHE A 532 -13.00 29.42 15.84
N THR A 533 -12.94 29.60 17.16
CA THR A 533 -14.04 29.99 18.03
C THR A 533 -13.57 31.03 19.03
N PRO A 534 -14.45 31.80 19.68
CA PRO A 534 -14.02 32.76 20.71
C PRO A 534 -13.18 32.14 21.83
N ASP A 535 -13.36 30.85 22.11
CA ASP A 535 -12.62 30.12 23.15
C ASP A 535 -11.37 29.42 22.66
N GLY A 536 -11.02 29.54 21.36
CA GLY A 536 -9.84 28.91 20.78
C GLY A 536 -10.06 28.30 19.40
N ALA A 537 -9.72 27.02 19.23
CA ALA A 537 -9.87 26.30 17.96
C ALA A 537 -10.36 24.86 18.20
N ILE A 538 -11.24 24.39 17.30
CA ILE A 538 -11.79 23.04 17.32
C ILE A 538 -11.26 22.29 16.09
N ASN A 539 -10.88 21.03 16.27
CA ASN A 539 -10.52 20.13 15.18
C ASN A 539 -11.71 19.25 14.81
N HIS A 540 -12.26 19.42 13.61
CA HIS A 540 -13.37 18.62 13.08
C HIS A 540 -12.94 17.44 12.23
N ALA A 541 -11.63 17.16 12.09
CA ALA A 541 -11.16 16.01 11.35
C ALA A 541 -11.66 14.70 11.99
N PRO A 542 -12.45 13.85 11.27
CA PRO A 542 -13.20 12.76 11.90
C PRO A 542 -12.35 11.79 12.72
N SER A 543 -11.17 11.44 12.23
CA SER A 543 -10.25 10.50 12.90
C SER A 543 -9.35 11.14 13.94
N TYR A 544 -9.35 12.46 14.05
CA TYR A 544 -8.46 13.24 14.91
C TYR A 544 -9.19 14.35 15.68
N SER A 545 -10.51 14.27 15.81
CA SER A 545 -11.33 15.27 16.53
C SER A 545 -11.02 15.32 18.03
N ASP A 546 -10.44 14.26 18.58
CA ASP A 546 -9.94 14.17 19.95
C ASP A 546 -8.58 14.85 20.16
N LYS A 547 -7.85 15.19 19.06
CA LYS A 547 -6.56 15.88 19.14
C LYS A 547 -6.75 17.38 19.24
N PRO A 548 -6.32 18.02 20.35
CA PRO A 548 -6.55 19.44 20.55
C PRO A 548 -5.64 20.31 19.66
N ILE A 549 -6.20 21.40 19.16
CA ILE A 549 -5.44 22.53 18.63
C ILE A 549 -5.29 23.53 19.78
N VAL A 550 -4.09 23.59 20.36
CA VAL A 550 -3.84 24.31 21.59
C VAL A 550 -3.42 25.75 21.31
N MET A 551 -4.22 26.72 21.79
CA MET A 551 -3.88 28.12 21.74
C MET A 551 -2.75 28.44 22.74
N MET A 552 -1.73 29.13 22.29
CA MET A 552 -0.60 29.62 23.10
C MET A 552 -0.66 31.12 23.22
N ASP A 553 -0.44 31.62 24.44
CA ASP A 553 -0.64 33.02 24.79
C ASP A 553 -2.07 33.50 24.42
N THR A 554 -2.31 34.79 24.41
CA THR A 554 -3.61 35.36 24.07
C THR A 554 -3.66 35.66 22.57
N VAL A 555 -4.15 34.71 21.75
CA VAL A 555 -4.53 34.98 20.37
C VAL A 555 -5.97 35.49 20.36
N LEU A 556 -6.18 36.70 19.84
CA LEU A 556 -7.53 37.25 19.73
C LEU A 556 -8.28 36.56 18.61
N VAL A 557 -9.45 36.00 18.90
CA VAL A 557 -10.36 35.43 17.91
C VAL A 557 -11.61 36.29 17.85
N THR A 558 -11.96 36.80 16.68
CA THR A 558 -13.12 37.64 16.45
C THR A 558 -13.95 37.14 15.28
N TYR A 559 -15.25 37.42 15.31
CA TYR A 559 -16.13 37.13 14.16
C TYR A 559 -15.91 38.19 13.07
N ASN A 560 -15.74 37.72 11.82
CA ASN A 560 -15.64 38.58 10.64
C ASN A 560 -16.92 38.42 9.78
N PRO A 561 -17.81 39.42 9.74
CA PRO A 561 -19.07 39.32 9.03
C PRO A 561 -18.94 39.28 7.51
N ASP A 562 -17.83 39.79 6.96
CA ASP A 562 -17.62 39.82 5.50
C ASP A 562 -17.37 38.41 4.93
N ILE A 563 -16.81 37.53 5.74
CA ILE A 563 -16.51 36.15 5.36
C ILE A 563 -17.34 35.13 6.14
N ASN A 564 -18.17 35.58 7.11
CA ASN A 564 -18.99 34.77 8.00
C ASN A 564 -18.20 33.65 8.71
N LEU A 565 -16.96 33.96 9.15
CA LEU A 565 -16.08 33.07 9.89
C LEU A 565 -15.50 33.79 11.11
N PHE A 566 -15.10 33.01 12.12
CA PHE A 566 -14.18 33.50 13.13
C PHE A 566 -12.77 33.53 12.58
N GLU A 567 -12.01 34.57 12.87
CA GLU A 567 -10.63 34.77 12.45
C GLU A 567 -9.72 34.93 13.67
N SER A 568 -8.56 34.31 13.63
CA SER A 568 -7.51 34.46 14.63
C SER A 568 -6.54 35.55 14.22
N GLN A 569 -6.30 36.52 15.10
CA GLN A 569 -5.45 37.72 14.84
C GLN A 569 -4.06 37.52 15.42
N PHE A 570 -3.05 37.65 14.56
CA PHE A 570 -1.64 37.54 14.91
C PHE A 570 -0.92 38.85 14.69
N THR A 571 -0.17 39.31 15.70
CA THR A 571 0.51 40.60 15.68
C THR A 571 2.01 40.55 15.35
N GLY A 572 2.50 39.39 14.93
CA GLY A 572 3.95 39.16 14.76
C GLY A 572 4.67 38.78 16.07
N ASN A 573 3.94 38.62 17.17
CA ASN A 573 4.47 38.12 18.41
C ASN A 573 4.74 36.61 18.32
N ARG A 574 5.93 36.17 18.68
CA ARG A 574 6.35 34.77 18.65
C ARG A 574 5.63 33.86 19.65
N GLU A 575 4.97 34.43 20.63
CA GLU A 575 4.22 33.69 21.65
C GLU A 575 2.78 33.47 21.24
N GLN A 576 2.26 34.20 20.22
CA GLN A 576 0.91 34.09 19.69
C GLN A 576 0.87 33.06 18.57
N TYR A 577 0.38 31.85 18.85
CA TYR A 577 0.19 30.79 17.87
C TYR A 577 -0.74 29.70 18.39
N PHE A 578 -1.21 28.84 17.48
CA PHE A 578 -1.81 27.57 17.86
C PHE A 578 -0.84 26.45 17.53
N LYS A 579 -0.78 25.43 18.38
CA LYS A 579 0.02 24.25 18.13
C LYS A 579 -0.82 22.98 18.02
N TYR A 580 -0.44 22.15 17.07
CA TYR A 580 -1.07 20.87 16.80
C TYR A 580 0.01 19.79 16.76
N ALA A 581 -0.09 18.81 17.67
CA ALA A 581 0.86 17.70 17.71
C ALA A 581 0.61 16.77 16.51
N ILE A 582 1.66 16.44 15.78
CA ILE A 582 1.60 15.49 14.65
C ILE A 582 2.56 14.31 14.84
N GLY A 583 3.60 14.49 15.64
CA GLY A 583 4.64 13.51 15.88
C GLY A 583 4.21 12.34 16.76
N ASP A 584 3.23 12.52 17.59
CA ASP A 584 2.63 11.50 18.43
C ASP A 584 1.66 10.56 17.67
N GLU A 585 1.43 10.86 16.38
CA GLU A 585 0.55 10.09 15.50
C GLU A 585 1.33 9.54 14.30
N PRO A 586 1.83 8.32 14.37
CA PRO A 586 2.61 7.70 13.28
C PRO A 586 1.88 7.67 11.95
N MET A 587 0.55 7.54 11.98
CA MET A 587 -0.28 7.52 10.77
C MET A 587 -0.27 8.86 10.05
N ILE A 588 -0.33 9.97 10.76
CA ILE A 588 -0.25 11.31 10.17
C ILE A 588 1.04 11.47 9.36
N MET A 589 2.17 11.10 9.95
CA MET A 589 3.46 11.27 9.28
C MET A 589 3.62 10.30 8.11
N ASN A 590 3.11 9.10 8.23
CA ASN A 590 3.07 8.13 7.15
C ASN A 590 2.34 8.69 5.91
N GLN A 591 1.20 9.33 6.12
CA GLN A 591 0.43 9.99 5.07
C GLN A 591 1.17 11.20 4.50
N LEU A 592 1.67 12.10 5.35
CA LEU A 592 2.39 13.31 4.92
C LEU A 592 3.67 12.99 4.13
N SER A 593 4.28 11.84 4.35
CA SER A 593 5.47 11.38 3.62
C SER A 593 5.16 10.97 2.16
N ASP A 594 3.94 10.56 1.87
CA ASP A 594 3.53 10.17 0.51
C ASP A 594 2.93 11.34 -0.28
N ALA A 595 1.99 12.05 0.33
CA ALA A 595 1.35 13.19 -0.27
C ALA A 595 0.62 14.02 0.79
N TYR A 596 0.50 15.31 0.55
CA TYR A 596 -0.33 16.16 1.39
C TYR A 596 -0.95 17.30 0.61
N SER A 597 -2.03 17.84 1.16
CA SER A 597 -2.59 19.12 0.75
C SER A 597 -2.86 19.96 1.99
N VAL A 598 -2.50 21.22 1.91
CA VAL A 598 -2.63 22.19 3.00
C VAL A 598 -3.42 23.37 2.50
N GLU A 599 -4.58 23.58 3.09
CA GLU A 599 -5.49 24.69 2.81
C GLU A 599 -5.37 25.74 3.91
N VAL A 600 -5.21 26.99 3.52
CA VAL A 600 -5.17 28.14 4.41
C VAL A 600 -6.01 29.27 3.82
N TYR A 601 -6.99 29.77 4.59
CA TYR A 601 -7.74 30.98 4.23
C TYR A 601 -7.33 32.09 5.19
N CYS A 602 -6.57 33.06 4.69
CA CYS A 602 -5.95 34.10 5.51
C CYS A 602 -5.78 35.42 4.74
N ARG A 603 -5.52 36.48 5.51
CA ARG A 603 -5.01 37.75 4.96
C ARG A 603 -3.78 38.21 5.74
N ASN A 604 -2.89 38.93 5.09
CA ASN A 604 -1.75 39.55 5.74
C ASN A 604 -2.07 41.00 6.09
N SER A 605 -1.58 41.50 7.21
CA SER A 605 -1.83 42.91 7.63
C SER A 605 -1.21 43.93 6.68
N GLU A 606 -0.13 43.54 5.97
CA GLU A 606 0.63 44.41 5.06
C GLU A 606 0.91 43.71 3.74
N ALA A 607 0.75 44.42 2.61
CA ALA A 607 1.09 43.90 1.29
C ALA A 607 2.59 43.62 1.11
N GLN A 608 3.42 44.31 1.92
CA GLN A 608 4.87 44.07 1.94
C GLN A 608 5.36 44.11 3.42
N PRO A 609 5.37 42.95 4.08
CA PRO A 609 5.81 42.88 5.49
C PRO A 609 7.31 43.21 5.61
N SER A 610 7.69 43.77 6.75
CA SER A 610 9.08 44.10 7.04
C SER A 610 10.01 42.90 7.16
N ALA A 611 9.43 41.72 7.47
CA ALA A 611 10.10 40.44 7.55
C ALA A 611 9.25 39.34 6.89
N SER A 612 9.85 38.23 6.54
CA SER A 612 9.08 37.05 6.08
C SER A 612 8.22 36.49 7.22
N THR A 613 6.99 36.09 6.90
CA THR A 613 6.00 35.56 7.83
C THR A 613 5.38 34.24 7.33
N ARG A 614 4.83 33.43 8.24
CA ARG A 614 4.15 32.17 7.91
C ARG A 614 2.83 32.05 8.66
N PRO A 615 1.69 32.04 7.98
CA PRO A 615 0.41 31.76 8.63
C PRO A 615 0.32 30.30 9.13
N LEU A 616 1.10 29.38 8.51
CA LEU A 616 1.17 27.97 8.89
C LEU A 616 2.54 27.41 8.55
N GLY A 617 3.13 26.61 9.45
CA GLY A 617 4.36 25.91 9.13
C GLY A 617 4.93 25.01 10.22
N PHE A 618 5.73 24.04 9.77
CA PHE A 618 6.70 23.30 10.57
C PHE A 618 7.99 23.03 9.76
N VAL A 619 8.43 24.04 9.01
CA VAL A 619 9.59 23.94 8.12
C VAL A 619 10.88 23.73 8.92
N ASN A 620 10.98 24.32 10.10
CA ASN A 620 12.11 24.07 11.02
C ASN A 620 12.09 22.63 11.58
N GLY A 621 10.94 21.93 11.51
CA GLY A 621 10.81 20.51 11.77
C GLY A 621 10.93 19.64 10.50
N TYR A 622 11.55 20.18 9.44
CA TYR A 622 11.78 19.51 8.16
C TYR A 622 10.50 19.14 7.39
N GLY A 623 9.46 19.96 7.48
CA GLY A 623 8.20 19.79 6.81
C GLY A 623 7.90 20.85 5.74
N PHE A 624 6.73 21.47 5.87
CA PHE A 624 6.23 22.47 4.93
C PHE A 624 5.72 23.74 5.62
N GLY A 625 5.54 24.80 4.85
CA GLY A 625 4.91 26.04 5.32
C GLY A 625 4.50 26.95 4.19
N LEU A 626 3.34 27.58 4.35
CA LEU A 626 2.96 28.73 3.53
C LEU A 626 3.78 29.94 3.99
N GLN A 627 4.41 30.63 3.07
CA GLN A 627 5.31 31.72 3.41
C GLN A 627 5.01 32.98 2.58
N MET A 628 5.04 34.09 3.26
CA MET A 628 4.98 35.43 2.71
C MET A 628 6.32 36.10 2.95
N ASN A 629 7.00 36.58 1.91
CA ASN A 629 8.31 37.15 2.08
C ASN A 629 8.28 38.69 2.19
N ASN A 630 9.38 39.26 2.66
CA ASN A 630 9.54 40.71 2.84
C ASN A 630 9.60 41.52 1.53
N LYS A 631 9.43 40.89 0.35
CA LYS A 631 9.34 41.53 -0.96
C LYS A 631 7.91 41.57 -1.49
N GLY A 632 6.93 41.22 -0.65
CA GLY A 632 5.53 41.15 -1.05
C GLY A 632 5.16 39.97 -1.96
N ASN A 633 5.95 38.88 -1.91
CA ASN A 633 5.63 37.67 -2.67
C ASN A 633 5.08 36.59 -1.75
N ILE A 634 4.11 35.85 -2.26
CA ILE A 634 3.55 34.64 -1.66
C ILE A 634 4.20 33.41 -2.27
N GLY A 635 4.40 32.39 -1.49
CA GLY A 635 4.89 31.09 -1.92
C GLY A 635 4.85 30.08 -0.79
N TYR A 636 5.49 28.96 -1.00
CA TYR A 636 5.60 27.92 0.01
C TYR A 636 7.04 27.42 0.13
N THR A 637 7.36 26.91 1.28
CA THR A 637 8.62 26.25 1.55
C THR A 637 8.35 24.78 1.82
N THR A 638 9.08 23.91 1.16
CA THR A 638 9.14 22.48 1.49
C THR A 638 10.58 22.12 1.80
N THR A 639 10.75 21.21 2.73
CA THR A 639 12.05 20.63 3.01
C THR A 639 12.14 19.32 2.25
N THR A 640 13.14 19.20 1.39
CA THR A 640 13.36 18.00 0.59
C THR A 640 14.78 17.50 0.77
N GLN A 641 14.98 16.20 0.73
CA GLN A 641 16.31 15.62 0.61
C GLN A 641 16.64 15.48 -0.87
N GLY A 642 17.62 16.22 -1.35
CA GLY A 642 18.05 16.18 -2.76
C GLY A 642 19.55 15.89 -2.87
N ASN A 643 19.94 15.06 -3.84
CA ASN A 643 21.33 15.07 -4.30
C ASN A 643 21.56 16.31 -5.15
N LYS A 644 22.61 17.05 -4.90
CA LYS A 644 23.07 18.04 -5.87
C LYS A 644 23.50 17.32 -7.14
N VAL A 645 23.24 17.96 -8.27
CA VAL A 645 23.59 17.45 -9.60
C VAL A 645 25.11 17.22 -9.77
N ASP A 646 25.91 17.88 -8.92
CA ASP A 646 27.39 17.81 -8.92
C ASP A 646 27.97 16.66 -8.06
N GLY A 647 27.11 15.80 -7.51
CA GLY A 647 27.54 14.67 -6.65
C GLY A 647 28.07 15.07 -5.28
N SER A 648 28.02 16.35 -4.92
CA SER A 648 28.31 16.80 -3.56
C SER A 648 27.16 16.51 -2.61
N SER A 649 27.47 16.27 -1.33
CA SER A 649 26.55 15.79 -0.29
C SER A 649 25.20 16.52 -0.29
N ALA A 650 24.15 15.72 -0.29
CA ALA A 650 22.78 16.18 -0.11
C ALA A 650 22.60 16.69 1.31
N LYS A 651 22.59 17.99 1.46
CA LYS A 651 22.03 18.63 2.66
C LYS A 651 20.53 18.72 2.47
N THR A 652 19.78 18.59 3.54
CA THR A 652 18.39 19.02 3.62
C THR A 652 18.23 20.36 2.92
N GLN A 653 17.48 20.38 1.82
CA GLN A 653 17.30 21.61 1.05
C GLN A 653 15.95 22.23 1.37
N TRP A 654 15.99 23.46 1.83
CA TRP A 654 14.81 24.30 1.96
C TRP A 654 14.55 24.94 0.61
N THR A 655 13.46 24.56 -0.01
CA THR A 655 13.12 25.11 -1.31
C THR A 655 11.96 26.09 -1.14
N TRP A 656 12.27 27.35 -1.43
CA TRP A 656 11.28 28.40 -1.59
C TRP A 656 10.74 28.39 -3.03
N VAL A 657 9.44 28.42 -3.14
CA VAL A 657 8.73 28.56 -4.42
C VAL A 657 7.83 29.77 -4.34
N GLY A 658 8.20 30.85 -5.00
CA GLY A 658 7.40 32.08 -5.08
C GLY A 658 6.44 32.02 -6.25
N ALA A 659 5.18 32.41 -6.06
CA ALA A 659 4.13 32.28 -7.07
C ALA A 659 3.05 33.37 -7.02
N GLY A 660 3.41 34.60 -6.85
CA GLY A 660 2.46 35.71 -6.91
C GLY A 660 2.77 36.85 -5.97
N SER A 661 1.97 37.90 -6.05
CA SER A 661 2.05 39.06 -5.17
C SER A 661 1.12 38.88 -3.95
N LEU A 662 1.60 39.27 -2.79
CA LEU A 662 0.82 39.29 -1.58
C LEU A 662 -0.22 40.39 -1.65
N THR A 663 -1.44 40.12 -1.16
CA THR A 663 -2.53 41.07 -0.97
C THR A 663 -2.89 41.17 0.50
N THR A 664 -3.64 42.22 0.87
CA THR A 664 -4.23 42.37 2.20
C THR A 664 -5.65 41.83 2.28
N ASP A 665 -6.17 41.31 1.17
CA ASP A 665 -7.50 40.71 1.12
C ASP A 665 -7.44 39.24 1.54
N TYR A 666 -8.54 38.71 2.05
CA TYR A 666 -8.69 37.30 2.34
C TYR A 666 -8.46 36.48 1.07
N THR A 667 -7.52 35.57 1.15
CA THR A 667 -7.12 34.77 0.03
C THR A 667 -7.03 33.30 0.44
N HIS A 668 -7.57 32.44 -0.43
CA HIS A 668 -7.54 30.99 -0.28
C HIS A 668 -6.29 30.43 -0.94
N TYR A 669 -5.45 29.79 -0.14
CA TYR A 669 -4.21 29.15 -0.58
C TYR A 669 -4.29 27.64 -0.36
N VAL A 670 -3.87 26.85 -1.36
CA VAL A 670 -3.70 25.40 -1.21
C VAL A 670 -2.33 24.99 -1.73
N ILE A 671 -1.52 24.39 -0.85
CA ILE A 671 -0.28 23.72 -1.22
C ILE A 671 -0.59 22.25 -1.44
N VAL A 672 -0.19 21.69 -2.57
CA VAL A 672 -0.32 20.26 -2.87
C VAL A 672 1.07 19.68 -3.11
N TYR A 673 1.41 18.64 -2.39
CA TYR A 673 2.60 17.83 -2.60
C TYR A 673 2.17 16.43 -3.04
N ASP A 674 2.69 15.96 -4.19
CA ASP A 674 2.33 14.70 -4.83
C ASP A 674 3.61 13.95 -5.24
N ARG A 675 4.13 13.14 -4.34
CA ARG A 675 5.36 12.39 -4.57
C ARG A 675 5.21 11.38 -5.72
N LYS A 676 4.07 10.75 -5.84
CA LYS A 676 3.80 9.74 -6.87
C LYS A 676 3.92 10.32 -8.28
N ASN A 677 3.48 11.55 -8.47
CA ASN A 677 3.52 12.26 -9.73
C ASN A 677 4.70 13.26 -9.82
N TYR A 678 5.62 13.22 -8.85
CA TYR A 678 6.83 14.05 -8.80
C TYR A 678 6.56 15.55 -8.96
N ARG A 679 5.59 16.09 -8.22
CA ARG A 679 5.23 17.50 -8.32
C ARG A 679 4.81 18.08 -6.97
N SER A 680 5.04 19.38 -6.83
CA SER A 680 4.37 20.20 -5.83
C SER A 680 3.75 21.42 -6.48
N GLN A 681 2.59 21.87 -5.97
CA GLN A 681 1.75 22.89 -6.59
C GLN A 681 1.27 23.89 -5.54
N LEU A 682 1.11 25.14 -5.96
CA LEU A 682 0.42 26.16 -5.19
C LEU A 682 -0.80 26.65 -5.98
N TYR A 683 -1.93 26.66 -5.33
CA TYR A 683 -3.18 27.23 -5.83
C TYR A 683 -3.54 28.48 -5.04
N ILE A 684 -4.08 29.47 -5.72
CA ILE A 684 -4.56 30.73 -5.15
C ILE A 684 -6.00 30.92 -5.63
N ASN A 685 -6.95 31.04 -4.69
CA ASN A 685 -8.38 31.17 -4.99
C ASN A 685 -8.92 30.11 -5.96
N GLY A 686 -8.49 28.86 -5.79
CA GLY A 686 -8.90 27.75 -6.65
C GLY A 686 -8.10 27.58 -7.95
N GLU A 687 -7.32 28.59 -8.34
CA GLU A 687 -6.55 28.55 -9.57
C GLU A 687 -5.09 28.15 -9.35
N LEU A 688 -4.57 27.34 -10.28
CA LEU A 688 -3.17 26.88 -10.21
C LEU A 688 -2.22 28.04 -10.48
N ALA A 689 -1.50 28.49 -9.47
CA ALA A 689 -0.52 29.58 -9.57
C ALA A 689 0.86 29.09 -9.96
N TYR A 690 1.26 27.91 -9.47
CA TYR A 690 2.60 27.37 -9.74
C TYR A 690 2.65 25.84 -9.63
N THR A 691 3.47 25.22 -10.50
CA THR A 691 3.87 23.81 -10.41
C THR A 691 5.39 23.70 -10.38
N ARG A 692 5.92 23.06 -9.37
CA ARG A 692 7.30 22.61 -9.32
C ARG A 692 7.36 21.13 -9.61
N TRP A 693 8.12 20.74 -10.61
CA TRP A 693 8.44 19.36 -10.89
C TRP A 693 9.59 18.89 -10.02
N LEU A 694 9.37 17.77 -9.33
CA LEU A 694 10.34 17.16 -8.45
C LEU A 694 11.12 16.10 -9.21
N THR A 695 12.35 15.85 -8.81
CA THR A 695 13.08 14.65 -9.24
C THR A 695 12.67 13.46 -8.37
N PHE A 696 12.84 12.25 -8.88
CA PHE A 696 12.55 11.04 -8.08
C PHE A 696 13.42 10.93 -6.81
N LYS A 697 14.49 11.69 -6.73
CA LYS A 697 15.38 11.78 -5.57
C LYS A 697 14.93 12.81 -4.52
N GLU A 698 14.01 13.70 -4.86
CA GLU A 698 13.47 14.69 -3.94
C GLU A 698 12.28 14.10 -3.21
N CYS A 699 12.48 13.67 -1.98
CA CYS A 699 11.40 13.26 -1.09
C CYS A 699 11.36 14.21 0.11
N PRO A 700 10.20 14.40 0.75
CA PRO A 700 10.14 15.14 2.00
C PRO A 700 11.07 14.49 3.01
N VAL A 701 11.90 15.28 3.65
CA VAL A 701 12.70 14.85 4.78
C VAL A 701 12.02 15.37 6.02
N TYR A 702 11.42 14.48 6.75
CA TYR A 702 10.95 14.77 8.08
C TYR A 702 11.98 14.22 9.06
N GLU A 703 12.54 15.08 9.92
CA GLU A 703 13.18 14.60 11.13
C GLU A 703 12.05 14.26 12.10
N TRP A 704 11.57 13.03 12.00
CA TRP A 704 10.49 12.57 12.83
C TRP A 704 10.92 12.42 14.28
N THR A 705 10.19 13.08 15.16
CA THR A 705 10.22 12.81 16.59
C THR A 705 8.79 12.74 17.11
N PRO A 706 8.51 12.00 18.19
CA PRO A 706 7.19 12.00 18.83
C PRO A 706 6.71 13.40 19.26
N THR A 707 7.61 14.36 19.32
CA THR A 707 7.34 15.74 19.73
C THR A 707 7.26 16.71 18.57
N THR A 708 7.19 16.24 17.31
CA THR A 708 6.99 17.09 16.13
C THR A 708 5.58 17.69 16.13
N TRP A 709 5.46 18.97 15.79
CA TRP A 709 4.22 19.71 15.81
C TRP A 709 4.11 20.72 14.66
N LEU A 710 2.89 21.14 14.37
CA LEU A 710 2.52 22.14 13.36
C LEU A 710 2.10 23.42 14.08
N ALA A 711 2.54 24.58 13.60
CA ALA A 711 2.14 25.89 14.11
C ALA A 711 1.16 26.58 13.14
N ILE A 712 0.10 27.19 13.68
CA ILE A 712 -0.70 28.20 13.00
C ILE A 712 -0.32 29.55 13.63
N GLY A 713 0.06 30.52 12.79
CA GLY A 713 0.57 31.82 13.26
C GLY A 713 2.09 31.92 13.32
N GLY A 714 2.80 30.94 12.73
CA GLY A 714 4.26 30.95 12.66
C GLY A 714 4.84 29.65 12.13
N ASP A 715 6.10 29.41 12.43
CA ASP A 715 6.81 28.19 12.07
C ASP A 715 7.20 27.42 13.34
N ALA A 716 6.81 26.16 13.42
CA ALA A 716 7.09 25.31 14.56
C ALA A 716 8.61 25.12 14.76
N SER A 717 9.05 25.24 15.99
CA SER A 717 10.45 24.98 16.39
C SER A 717 10.50 24.34 17.77
N GLY A 718 11.56 23.57 18.04
CA GLY A 718 11.69 22.83 19.29
C GLY A 718 10.70 21.67 19.42
N THR A 719 10.52 21.16 20.63
CA THR A 719 9.60 20.06 20.93
C THR A 719 8.23 20.57 21.39
N TYR A 720 7.19 19.80 21.15
CA TYR A 720 5.82 20.15 21.51
C TYR A 720 5.66 20.55 22.99
N GLU A 721 6.29 19.81 23.90
CA GLU A 721 6.16 20.04 25.34
C GLU A 721 6.98 21.24 25.85
N LYS A 722 8.11 21.54 25.17
CA LYS A 722 9.08 22.54 25.65
C LYS A 722 9.00 23.86 24.90
N THR A 723 8.25 23.95 23.83
CA THR A 723 8.17 25.15 23.02
C THR A 723 7.24 26.16 23.66
N SER A 724 7.75 27.33 23.92
CA SER A 724 7.02 28.48 24.42
C SER A 724 6.77 29.56 23.37
N SER A 725 7.40 29.44 22.19
CA SER A 725 7.23 30.38 21.08
C SER A 725 7.46 29.71 19.74
N VAL A 726 6.94 30.28 18.64
CA VAL A 726 7.34 29.91 17.29
C VAL A 726 8.81 30.33 17.04
N GLY A 727 9.56 29.50 16.34
CA GLY A 727 11.00 29.72 16.15
C GLY A 727 11.30 30.89 15.25
N THR A 728 10.77 30.89 14.07
CA THR A 728 10.99 31.89 13.04
C THR A 728 9.68 32.24 12.33
N TYR A 729 9.66 33.36 11.64
CA TYR A 729 8.56 33.79 10.78
C TYR A 729 7.20 33.90 11.50
N PRO A 730 7.10 34.59 12.65
CA PRO A 730 5.81 34.82 13.30
C PRO A 730 4.87 35.53 12.32
N PHE A 731 3.62 35.13 12.31
CA PHE A 731 2.63 35.69 11.38
C PHE A 731 2.16 37.08 11.86
N MET A 732 1.83 37.93 10.90
CA MET A 732 1.21 39.25 11.12
C MET A 732 0.03 39.36 10.17
N GLY A 733 -1.16 39.11 10.68
CA GLY A 733 -2.39 39.05 9.91
C GLY A 733 -3.45 38.17 10.55
N GLU A 734 -4.44 37.78 9.80
CA GLU A 734 -5.57 36.99 10.27
C GLU A 734 -5.67 35.68 9.51
N VAL A 735 -6.01 34.62 10.24
CA VAL A 735 -6.27 33.27 9.69
C VAL A 735 -7.69 32.87 10.07
N ALA A 736 -8.50 32.53 9.06
CA ALA A 736 -9.91 32.15 9.27
C ALA A 736 -10.16 30.63 9.09
N LEU A 737 -9.30 29.92 8.38
CA LEU A 737 -9.45 28.49 8.16
C LEU A 737 -8.09 27.83 7.92
N VAL A 738 -7.89 26.64 8.47
CA VAL A 738 -6.77 25.75 8.13
C VAL A 738 -7.26 24.32 8.03
N ARG A 739 -6.91 23.65 6.92
CA ARG A 739 -7.11 22.20 6.76
C ARG A 739 -5.86 21.51 6.24
N VAL A 740 -5.64 20.30 6.69
CA VAL A 740 -4.51 19.46 6.25
C VAL A 740 -5.03 18.09 5.88
N TRP A 741 -4.75 17.67 4.65
CA TRP A 741 -5.03 16.31 4.16
C TRP A 741 -3.75 15.52 3.96
N GLY A 742 -3.77 14.24 4.32
CA GLY A 742 -2.72 13.27 4.01
C GLY A 742 -2.81 12.71 2.59
N ARG A 743 -3.24 13.52 1.64
CA ARG A 743 -3.32 13.19 0.20
C ARG A 743 -3.16 14.41 -0.69
N ALA A 744 -2.81 14.17 -1.96
CA ALA A 744 -2.77 15.23 -2.97
C ALA A 744 -4.16 15.49 -3.54
N LEU A 745 -4.67 16.70 -3.38
CA LEU A 745 -5.91 17.16 -4.02
C LEU A 745 -5.63 17.53 -5.49
N ASN A 746 -6.58 17.25 -6.36
CA ASN A 746 -6.52 17.70 -7.75
C ASN A 746 -7.15 19.11 -7.90
N GLN A 747 -6.97 19.72 -9.05
CA GLN A 747 -7.44 21.08 -9.32
C GLN A 747 -8.94 21.26 -9.08
N SER A 748 -9.78 20.33 -9.55
CA SER A 748 -11.22 20.39 -9.33
C SER A 748 -11.62 20.35 -7.87
N GLN A 749 -10.90 19.54 -7.07
CA GLN A 749 -11.12 19.46 -5.63
C GLN A 749 -10.74 20.77 -4.93
N VAL A 750 -9.63 21.39 -5.33
CA VAL A 750 -9.22 22.71 -4.81
C VAL A 750 -10.21 23.80 -5.19
N GLN A 751 -10.73 23.77 -6.43
CA GLN A 751 -11.76 24.70 -6.89
C GLN A 751 -13.08 24.56 -6.11
N ASN A 752 -13.48 23.32 -5.77
CA ASN A 752 -14.65 23.09 -4.94
C ASN A 752 -14.49 23.72 -3.55
N LEU A 753 -13.32 23.57 -2.92
CA LEU A 753 -13.02 24.18 -1.63
C LEU A 753 -13.03 25.71 -1.70
N ALA A 754 -12.41 26.30 -2.71
CA ALA A 754 -12.43 27.74 -2.91
C ALA A 754 -13.86 28.26 -3.15
N GLY A 755 -14.63 27.56 -3.98
CA GLY A 755 -16.00 27.94 -4.32
C GLY A 755 -16.92 28.02 -3.11
N ILE A 756 -16.86 27.03 -2.21
CA ILE A 756 -17.75 26.98 -1.04
C ILE A 756 -17.41 28.07 0.01
N LEU A 757 -16.17 28.50 0.09
CA LEU A 757 -15.77 29.62 0.95
C LEU A 757 -16.39 30.94 0.51
N HIS A 758 -16.57 31.13 -0.80
CA HIS A 758 -17.18 32.34 -1.34
C HIS A 758 -18.70 32.31 -1.35
N THR A 759 -19.31 31.18 -1.71
CA THR A 759 -20.75 31.08 -1.85
C THR A 759 -21.45 30.79 -0.55
N GLN A 760 -20.85 30.01 0.33
CA GLN A 760 -21.44 29.50 1.57
C GLN A 760 -22.88 28.97 1.37
N GLU A 761 -23.12 28.42 0.19
CA GLU A 761 -24.40 27.89 -0.24
C GLU A 761 -24.17 26.65 -1.11
N MET A 762 -24.94 25.59 -0.87
CA MET A 762 -24.91 24.39 -1.66
C MET A 762 -26.30 23.87 -1.97
N THR A 763 -26.54 23.49 -3.22
CA THR A 763 -27.81 22.96 -3.70
C THR A 763 -27.72 21.45 -3.93
N TYR A 764 -28.67 20.70 -3.40
CA TYR A 764 -28.80 19.25 -3.57
C TYR A 764 -30.13 18.89 -4.20
N THR A 765 -30.12 17.91 -5.09
CA THR A 765 -31.33 17.26 -5.58
C THR A 765 -31.48 15.94 -4.86
N LEU A 766 -32.54 15.79 -4.07
CA LEU A 766 -32.89 14.56 -3.40
C LEU A 766 -33.12 13.44 -4.44
N GLY A 767 -32.68 12.24 -4.13
CA GLY A 767 -32.92 11.10 -5.00
C GLY A 767 -34.41 10.75 -5.15
N SER A 768 -34.73 9.81 -6.02
CA SER A 768 -36.08 9.22 -6.09
C SER A 768 -36.46 8.47 -4.80
N ASN A 769 -35.46 8.17 -3.96
CA ASN A 769 -35.60 7.63 -2.61
C ASN A 769 -35.87 8.73 -1.55
N GLY A 770 -35.81 9.99 -1.91
CA GLY A 770 -35.98 11.12 -1.00
C GLY A 770 -34.76 11.48 -0.18
N PHE A 771 -33.56 10.87 -0.44
CA PHE A 771 -32.35 11.12 0.34
C PHE A 771 -31.28 11.87 -0.45
N ALA A 772 -30.47 12.66 0.28
CA ALA A 772 -29.17 13.17 -0.15
C ALA A 772 -28.13 12.97 0.96
N ALA A 773 -26.90 12.63 0.57
CA ALA A 773 -25.75 12.55 1.47
C ALA A 773 -25.05 13.93 1.49
N VAL A 774 -24.90 14.52 2.67
CA VAL A 774 -24.46 15.90 2.86
C VAL A 774 -23.39 15.98 3.94
N CYS A 775 -22.37 16.82 3.70
CA CYS A 775 -21.39 17.24 4.72
C CYS A 775 -20.84 18.61 4.35
N LEU A 776 -21.25 19.65 5.07
CA LEU A 776 -20.91 21.04 4.74
C LEU A 776 -19.97 21.65 5.78
N PRO A 777 -19.02 22.51 5.36
CA PRO A 777 -18.08 23.18 6.25
C PRO A 777 -18.69 24.46 6.85
N TYR A 778 -19.97 24.42 7.22
CA TYR A 778 -20.68 25.47 7.91
C TYR A 778 -21.99 24.95 8.56
N ILE A 779 -22.53 25.73 9.51
CA ILE A 779 -23.82 25.44 10.13
C ILE A 779 -24.92 25.86 9.18
N TYR A 780 -25.96 25.05 9.03
CA TYR A 780 -27.10 25.34 8.18
C TYR A 780 -28.42 24.83 8.79
N GLN A 781 -29.53 25.47 8.44
CA GLN A 781 -30.85 25.07 8.86
C GLN A 781 -31.42 23.97 7.95
N VAL A 782 -32.08 22.98 8.52
CA VAL A 782 -32.77 21.92 7.77
C VAL A 782 -34.03 22.52 7.11
N PRO A 783 -34.19 22.38 5.78
CA PRO A 783 -35.33 22.95 5.05
C PRO A 783 -36.66 22.32 5.45
N ASP A 784 -37.76 23.06 5.18
CA ASP A 784 -39.12 22.59 5.41
C ASP A 784 -39.39 21.23 4.75
N GLY A 785 -40.03 20.34 5.51
CA GLY A 785 -40.33 18.97 5.05
C GLY A 785 -39.14 18.03 4.95
N CYS A 786 -37.99 18.43 5.49
CA CYS A 786 -36.77 17.60 5.56
C CYS A 786 -36.41 17.25 7.00
N THR A 787 -35.66 16.17 7.15
CA THR A 787 -35.04 15.71 8.40
C THR A 787 -33.59 15.27 8.13
N ALA A 788 -32.69 15.65 8.99
CA ALA A 788 -31.28 15.27 8.93
C ALA A 788 -30.97 14.10 9.88
N TYR A 789 -30.36 13.04 9.36
CA TYR A 789 -30.04 11.83 10.09
C TYR A 789 -28.52 11.57 10.08
N ILE A 790 -28.02 11.04 11.19
CA ILE A 790 -26.73 10.36 11.25
C ILE A 790 -26.94 8.85 11.19
N VAL A 791 -25.88 8.09 10.87
CA VAL A 791 -25.85 6.65 11.10
C VAL A 791 -25.20 6.42 12.45
N SER A 792 -25.97 6.03 13.46
CA SER A 792 -25.47 5.89 14.83
C SER A 792 -24.86 4.53 15.12
N GLU A 793 -25.33 3.47 14.47
CA GLU A 793 -24.84 2.10 14.65
C GLU A 793 -25.19 1.21 13.45
N ILE A 794 -24.55 0.06 13.37
CA ILE A 794 -24.88 -1.01 12.43
C ILE A 794 -25.40 -2.20 13.24
N VAL A 795 -26.66 -2.56 13.00
CA VAL A 795 -27.30 -3.72 13.63
C VAL A 795 -27.63 -4.75 12.56
N SER A 796 -26.98 -5.90 12.58
CA SER A 796 -27.15 -6.95 11.58
C SER A 796 -26.96 -6.43 10.14
N SER A 797 -28.05 -6.29 9.37
CA SER A 797 -28.06 -5.81 7.98
C SER A 797 -28.57 -4.39 7.82
N SER A 798 -28.72 -3.65 8.92
CA SER A 798 -29.31 -2.31 8.94
C SER A 798 -28.33 -1.28 9.48
N ALA A 799 -28.26 -0.12 8.80
CA ALA A 799 -27.64 1.09 9.29
C ALA A 799 -28.73 1.92 9.99
N MET A 800 -28.55 2.10 11.29
CA MET A 800 -29.57 2.75 12.13
C MET A 800 -29.47 4.26 12.00
N LEU A 801 -30.55 4.88 11.57
CA LEU A 801 -30.68 6.33 11.41
C LEU A 801 -31.17 6.97 12.71
N THR A 802 -30.43 7.93 13.21
CA THR A 802 -30.86 8.78 14.33
C THR A 802 -31.08 10.20 13.82
N ALA A 803 -32.28 10.72 13.97
CA ALA A 803 -32.61 12.10 13.63
C ALA A 803 -31.83 13.05 14.55
N ILE A 804 -31.12 14.01 13.96
CA ILE A 804 -30.39 15.04 14.72
C ILE A 804 -31.03 16.43 14.58
N ALA A 805 -31.74 16.68 13.48
CA ALA A 805 -32.47 17.92 13.24
C ALA A 805 -33.66 17.67 12.32
N GLU A 806 -34.81 18.22 12.67
CA GLU A 806 -36.03 18.32 11.83
C GLU A 806 -36.05 19.68 11.13
N ALA A 807 -37.09 19.93 10.30
CA ALA A 807 -37.30 21.20 9.63
C ALA A 807 -37.21 22.40 10.61
N GLY A 808 -36.38 23.37 10.27
CA GLY A 808 -36.09 24.52 11.14
C GLY A 808 -34.99 24.27 12.19
N GLY A 809 -34.60 23.02 12.43
CA GLY A 809 -33.45 22.69 13.26
C GLY A 809 -32.12 22.87 12.51
N TYR A 810 -30.99 22.78 13.21
CA TYR A 810 -29.68 23.06 12.64
C TYR A 810 -28.78 21.85 12.60
N VAL A 811 -28.01 21.72 11.53
CA VAL A 811 -26.91 20.75 11.39
C VAL A 811 -25.58 21.46 11.66
N PRO A 812 -24.78 20.98 12.64
CA PRO A 812 -23.50 21.60 13.00
C PRO A 812 -22.45 21.53 11.86
N TYR A 813 -21.44 22.40 11.95
CA TYR A 813 -20.27 22.41 11.08
C TYR A 813 -19.68 20.98 10.91
N GLY A 814 -19.37 20.61 9.68
CA GLY A 814 -18.63 19.39 9.39
C GLY A 814 -19.37 18.09 9.68
N THR A 815 -20.64 18.13 10.04
CA THR A 815 -21.41 16.94 10.40
C THR A 815 -21.91 16.22 9.16
N PRO A 816 -21.43 14.97 8.89
CA PRO A 816 -21.94 14.16 7.80
C PRO A 816 -23.36 13.66 8.11
N VAL A 817 -24.31 13.88 7.23
CA VAL A 817 -25.72 13.50 7.41
C VAL A 817 -26.35 12.94 6.14
N LEU A 818 -27.40 12.16 6.31
CA LEU A 818 -28.37 11.84 5.27
C LEU A 818 -29.60 12.74 5.47
N ILE A 819 -29.86 13.67 4.53
CA ILE A 819 -31.06 14.48 4.55
C ILE A 819 -32.17 13.75 3.81
N GLN A 820 -33.30 13.51 4.49
CA GLN A 820 -34.51 12.94 3.92
C GLN A 820 -35.55 14.02 3.71
N GLY A 821 -36.23 13.99 2.58
CA GLY A 821 -37.31 14.92 2.24
C GLY A 821 -38.11 14.42 1.03
N PRO A 822 -38.93 15.27 0.39
CA PRO A 822 -39.73 14.88 -0.76
C PRO A 822 -38.86 14.39 -1.91
N ALA A 823 -39.20 13.23 -2.48
CA ALA A 823 -38.45 12.63 -3.57
C ALA A 823 -38.25 13.60 -4.75
N ARG A 824 -37.03 13.70 -5.25
CA ARG A 824 -36.62 14.57 -6.35
C ARG A 824 -36.70 16.06 -6.08
N ALA A 825 -36.99 16.48 -4.86
CA ALA A 825 -36.98 17.89 -4.50
C ALA A 825 -35.56 18.46 -4.58
N THR A 826 -35.45 19.73 -4.93
CA THR A 826 -34.21 20.48 -4.86
C THR A 826 -34.20 21.27 -3.57
N ILE A 827 -33.19 21.12 -2.74
CA ILE A 827 -32.98 21.82 -1.50
C ILE A 827 -31.73 22.68 -1.58
N THR A 828 -31.77 23.88 -1.03
CA THR A 828 -30.59 24.76 -0.93
C THR A 828 -30.23 24.94 0.53
N LEU A 829 -28.99 24.63 0.88
CA LEU A 829 -28.46 24.73 2.23
C LEU A 829 -27.51 25.92 2.27
N LYS A 830 -27.84 26.94 3.05
CA LYS A 830 -27.04 28.16 3.21
C LYS A 830 -26.42 28.20 4.59
N ALA A 831 -25.21 28.77 4.65
CA ALA A 831 -24.57 29.01 5.94
C ALA A 831 -25.41 30.00 6.79
N GLU A 832 -25.60 29.64 8.02
CA GLU A 832 -26.17 30.55 9.02
C GLU A 832 -25.13 31.54 9.50
N ASN A 833 -25.58 32.70 9.96
CA ASN A 833 -24.71 33.70 10.55
C ASN A 833 -24.17 33.19 11.89
N LYS A 834 -22.85 32.96 11.94
CA LYS A 834 -22.20 32.41 13.14
C LYS A 834 -22.26 33.32 14.36
N GLU A 835 -22.42 34.62 14.19
CA GLU A 835 -22.55 35.60 15.31
C GLU A 835 -23.84 35.40 16.11
N THR A 836 -24.93 34.97 15.44
CA THR A 836 -26.23 34.77 16.08
C THR A 836 -26.41 33.43 16.76
N PHE A 837 -25.45 32.53 16.58
CA PHE A 837 -25.46 31.23 17.22
C PHE A 837 -24.92 31.35 18.66
N GLU A 838 -25.81 31.21 19.64
CA GLU A 838 -25.40 31.10 21.02
C GLU A 838 -24.73 29.75 21.28
N MET A 839 -23.49 29.81 21.76
CA MET A 839 -22.81 28.61 22.29
C MET A 839 -23.53 28.14 23.55
N VAL A 840 -24.02 26.92 23.55
CA VAL A 840 -24.64 26.35 24.76
C VAL A 840 -23.50 25.83 25.64
N ASN A 841 -23.26 26.47 26.79
CA ASN A 841 -22.18 26.20 27.74
C ASN A 841 -20.74 26.28 27.13
N GLY A 842 -20.53 27.25 26.25
CA GLY A 842 -19.22 27.41 25.60
C GLY A 842 -18.90 26.37 24.53
N GLN A 843 -19.88 25.56 24.14
CA GLN A 843 -19.73 24.58 23.05
C GLN A 843 -20.75 24.83 21.95
N TRP A 844 -20.31 24.74 20.70
CA TRP A 844 -21.20 24.68 19.56
C TRP A 844 -22.14 23.48 19.68
N PRO A 845 -23.35 23.53 19.11
CA PRO A 845 -24.22 22.37 19.06
C PRO A 845 -23.44 21.20 18.47
N MET A 846 -23.17 20.17 19.27
CA MET A 846 -22.50 18.96 18.86
C MET A 846 -23.54 17.85 18.68
N VAL A 847 -23.30 16.98 17.74
CA VAL A 847 -24.16 15.79 17.59
C VAL A 847 -23.96 14.89 18.79
N ASN A 848 -25.03 14.61 19.52
CA ASN A 848 -25.01 13.69 20.63
C ASN A 848 -24.99 12.24 20.11
N GLY A 849 -23.92 11.53 20.36
CA GLY A 849 -23.76 10.13 19.98
C GLY A 849 -22.80 9.88 18.82
N PRO A 850 -22.45 8.61 18.56
CA PRO A 850 -21.55 8.25 17.48
C PRO A 850 -22.18 8.51 16.12
N ASN A 851 -21.43 9.08 15.21
CA ASN A 851 -21.78 9.18 13.79
C ASN A 851 -20.79 8.37 12.98
N LEU A 852 -21.26 7.31 12.33
CA LEU A 852 -20.43 6.43 11.53
C LEU A 852 -20.19 6.93 10.10
N LEU A 853 -20.88 8.01 9.68
CA LEU A 853 -20.67 8.61 8.37
C LEU A 853 -19.40 9.46 8.35
N VAL A 854 -18.72 9.48 7.21
CA VAL A 854 -17.52 10.30 6.95
C VAL A 854 -17.77 11.25 5.79
N GLY A 855 -17.42 12.51 5.98
CA GLY A 855 -17.61 13.57 4.98
C GLY A 855 -16.55 13.56 3.87
N THR A 856 -16.95 14.10 2.70
CA THR A 856 -16.09 14.19 1.51
C THR A 856 -16.05 15.64 1.01
N TYR A 857 -15.51 16.58 1.79
CA TYR A 857 -15.49 18.00 1.40
C TYR A 857 -15.01 18.27 -0.03
N PRO A 858 -13.81 17.81 -0.45
CA PRO A 858 -13.35 18.08 -1.80
C PRO A 858 -13.88 17.08 -2.84
N GLY A 859 -14.68 16.09 -2.41
CA GLY A 859 -14.98 14.90 -3.18
C GLY A 859 -13.84 13.88 -3.17
N MET A 860 -14.17 12.63 -3.43
CA MET A 860 -13.18 11.55 -3.44
C MET A 860 -13.59 10.41 -4.38
N THR A 861 -12.66 9.53 -4.67
CA THR A 861 -12.95 8.23 -5.28
C THR A 861 -12.86 7.15 -4.22
N LEU A 862 -13.99 6.54 -3.91
CA LEU A 862 -14.10 5.39 -3.02
C LEU A 862 -13.69 4.13 -3.82
N ALA A 863 -12.67 3.42 -3.38
CA ALA A 863 -12.23 2.22 -4.07
C ALA A 863 -13.16 1.02 -3.80
N ALA A 864 -13.04 -0.02 -4.60
CA ALA A 864 -13.85 -1.22 -4.42
C ALA A 864 -13.61 -1.86 -3.05
N GLY A 865 -14.69 -2.00 -2.28
CA GLY A 865 -14.65 -2.62 -0.96
C GLY A 865 -14.39 -1.67 0.22
N GLU A 866 -14.09 -0.40 -0.02
CA GLU A 866 -13.70 0.57 1.04
C GLU A 866 -14.88 1.22 1.77
N GLY A 867 -16.11 0.95 1.40
CA GLY A 867 -17.25 1.50 2.11
C GLY A 867 -18.56 1.43 1.34
N TYR A 868 -19.57 2.08 1.89
CA TYR A 868 -20.92 2.12 1.39
C TYR A 868 -21.36 3.55 1.10
N TYR A 869 -22.07 3.74 0.01
CA TYR A 869 -22.53 5.04 -0.44
C TYR A 869 -24.03 5.04 -0.80
N MET A 870 -24.66 6.20 -0.71
CA MET A 870 -26.06 6.40 -1.09
C MET A 870 -26.19 6.44 -2.61
N ARG A 871 -27.12 5.65 -3.15
CA ARG A 871 -27.57 5.77 -4.54
C ARG A 871 -28.85 6.58 -4.60
N THR A 872 -28.99 7.42 -5.61
CA THR A 872 -30.17 8.30 -5.77
C THR A 872 -31.47 7.56 -6.06
N THR A 873 -31.42 6.27 -6.34
CA THR A 873 -32.56 5.45 -6.76
C THR A 873 -32.96 4.37 -5.76
N ALA A 874 -32.30 4.23 -4.65
CA ALA A 874 -32.54 3.16 -3.68
C ALA A 874 -32.53 3.67 -2.24
N THR A 875 -33.33 3.05 -1.37
CA THR A 875 -33.44 3.37 0.06
C THR A 875 -32.38 2.70 0.93
N ASN A 876 -31.34 2.17 0.33
CA ASN A 876 -30.22 1.50 0.99
C ASN A 876 -28.92 2.22 0.68
N ILE A 877 -27.91 2.02 1.51
CA ILE A 877 -26.53 2.35 1.16
C ILE A 877 -25.84 1.09 0.63
N PHE A 878 -25.11 1.24 -0.47
CA PHE A 878 -24.54 0.12 -1.24
C PHE A 878 -23.03 0.08 -1.14
N ARG A 879 -22.49 -1.13 -1.01
CA ARG A 879 -21.05 -1.34 -1.07
C ARG A 879 -20.50 -0.90 -2.42
N ALA A 880 -19.40 -0.19 -2.41
CA ALA A 880 -18.63 0.10 -3.61
C ALA A 880 -17.99 -1.20 -4.13
N THR A 881 -18.52 -1.75 -5.23
CA THR A 881 -18.00 -2.99 -5.87
C THR A 881 -16.97 -2.68 -6.96
N SER A 882 -16.84 -1.44 -7.36
CA SER A 882 -15.85 -0.85 -8.25
C SER A 882 -15.52 0.55 -7.73
N ALA A 883 -14.54 1.22 -8.31
CA ALA A 883 -14.26 2.61 -7.96
C ALA A 883 -15.48 3.50 -8.23
N VAL A 884 -15.90 4.28 -7.24
CA VAL A 884 -17.06 5.20 -7.29
C VAL A 884 -16.58 6.59 -6.92
N THR A 885 -16.85 7.58 -7.79
CA THR A 885 -16.59 8.98 -7.46
C THR A 885 -17.72 9.54 -6.63
N LEU A 886 -17.41 9.96 -5.40
CA LEU A 886 -18.31 10.68 -4.52
C LEU A 886 -18.20 12.18 -4.78
N PRO A 887 -19.32 12.90 -4.88
CA PRO A 887 -19.30 14.34 -5.12
C PRO A 887 -18.69 15.11 -3.94
N PRO A 888 -18.27 16.36 -4.16
CA PRO A 888 -17.87 17.23 -3.05
C PRO A 888 -19.05 17.47 -2.10
N PHE A 889 -18.73 17.74 -0.86
CA PHE A 889 -19.68 18.04 0.23
C PHE A 889 -20.74 16.94 0.45
N SER A 890 -20.36 15.71 0.24
CA SER A 890 -21.16 14.50 0.45
C SER A 890 -20.61 13.68 1.63
N CYS A 891 -21.17 12.52 1.87
CA CYS A 891 -20.67 11.58 2.86
C CYS A 891 -20.88 10.12 2.44
N TYR A 892 -20.18 9.21 3.12
CA TYR A 892 -20.28 7.77 2.94
C TYR A 892 -20.12 7.05 4.28
N LEU A 893 -20.49 5.77 4.35
CA LEU A 893 -20.27 4.91 5.50
C LEU A 893 -19.00 4.06 5.26
N PRO A 894 -17.90 4.32 5.94
CA PRO A 894 -16.73 3.44 5.89
C PRO A 894 -17.04 2.11 6.58
N SER A 895 -16.78 0.99 5.91
CA SER A 895 -16.90 -0.34 6.48
C SER A 895 -16.21 -1.35 5.56
N ASP A 896 -15.50 -2.30 6.13
CA ASP A 896 -14.90 -3.44 5.44
C ASP A 896 -15.82 -4.65 5.35
N GLU A 897 -17.01 -4.59 5.94
CA GLU A 897 -18.00 -5.66 5.85
C GLU A 897 -18.28 -6.05 4.40
N LYS A 898 -18.41 -7.35 4.16
CA LYS A 898 -18.58 -7.90 2.80
C LYS A 898 -20.04 -7.98 2.34
N ARG A 899 -20.95 -7.21 2.95
CA ARG A 899 -22.37 -7.16 2.57
C ARG A 899 -22.55 -6.37 1.28
N THR A 900 -23.58 -6.68 0.52
CA THR A 900 -23.90 -5.95 -0.72
C THR A 900 -24.47 -4.56 -0.42
N TYR A 901 -25.25 -4.42 0.68
CA TYR A 901 -25.86 -3.18 1.13
C TYR A 901 -26.22 -3.25 2.61
N PHE A 902 -26.43 -2.10 3.22
CA PHE A 902 -27.18 -1.93 4.48
C PHE A 902 -28.52 -1.26 4.20
N LYS A 903 -29.58 -1.76 4.86
CA LYS A 903 -30.87 -1.08 4.90
C LYS A 903 -30.74 0.15 5.79
N LEU A 904 -31.44 1.21 5.43
CA LEU A 904 -31.61 2.37 6.30
C LEU A 904 -32.88 2.17 7.13
N GLU A 905 -32.74 2.09 8.43
CA GLU A 905 -33.83 1.90 9.38
C GLU A 905 -33.72 2.97 10.49
N GLU A 906 -34.83 3.61 10.80
CA GLU A 906 -34.84 4.57 11.91
C GLU A 906 -34.57 3.82 13.21
N SER A 907 -33.64 4.35 14.01
CA SER A 907 -33.46 3.87 15.38
C SER A 907 -34.76 4.09 16.16
N PRO A 908 -35.36 3.07 16.76
CA PRO A 908 -36.45 3.29 17.66
C PRO A 908 -35.95 4.29 18.72
N ASP A 909 -36.58 5.46 18.79
CA ASP A 909 -36.21 6.64 19.60
C ASP A 909 -35.32 6.31 20.78
N GLY A 910 -34.05 6.64 20.79
CA GLY A 910 -32.95 6.31 21.70
C GLY A 910 -33.29 5.94 23.16
N ILE A 911 -34.30 5.14 23.35
CA ILE A 911 -34.88 4.66 24.60
C ILE A 911 -34.60 3.16 24.62
N ASN A 912 -33.61 2.74 25.39
CA ASN A 912 -33.37 1.33 25.67
C ASN A 912 -34.52 0.77 26.49
N GLU A 913 -35.34 -0.10 25.90
CA GLU A 913 -36.37 -0.84 26.61
C GLU A 913 -35.74 -1.96 27.41
N ILE A 914 -35.57 -1.79 28.71
CA ILE A 914 -35.08 -2.87 29.58
C ILE A 914 -36.28 -3.77 29.94
N LYS A 915 -36.20 -5.06 29.52
CA LYS A 915 -37.16 -6.07 29.97
C LYS A 915 -37.04 -6.29 31.47
N ASN A 916 -38.19 -6.52 32.18
CA ASN A 916 -38.26 -6.65 33.61
C ASN A 916 -37.30 -7.66 34.28
N ASP A 917 -36.76 -8.60 33.53
CA ASP A 917 -35.80 -9.61 34.05
C ASP A 917 -34.37 -9.05 34.24
N GLU A 918 -33.98 -7.96 33.60
CA GLU A 918 -32.70 -7.28 33.80
C GLU A 918 -32.67 -6.30 34.94
N LEU A 919 -33.86 -5.94 35.48
CA LEU A 919 -33.99 -5.04 36.63
C LEU A 919 -33.50 -5.67 37.97
N ARG A 920 -33.09 -6.94 37.97
CA ARG A 920 -32.46 -7.64 39.13
C ARG A 920 -30.96 -7.47 39.23
N MET A 921 -30.31 -6.80 38.33
CA MET A 921 -28.87 -6.50 38.43
C MET A 921 -28.67 -5.30 39.37
N LYS A 922 -28.06 -5.65 40.46
CA LYS A 922 -27.44 -4.88 41.56
C LYS A 922 -27.36 -3.36 41.40
N ASN A 923 -27.96 -2.66 42.42
CA ASN A 923 -27.67 -1.30 42.76
C ASN A 923 -26.18 -1.07 43.09
N GLU A 924 -25.33 -0.98 42.09
CA GLU A 924 -23.96 -0.48 42.26
C GLU A 924 -23.80 0.72 41.30
N ASP A 925 -23.88 1.92 41.91
CA ASP A 925 -23.38 3.22 41.44
C ASP A 925 -23.96 3.91 40.17
N GLY A 926 -25.16 3.60 39.73
CA GLY A 926 -25.82 4.35 38.68
C GLY A 926 -26.64 5.54 39.25
N VAL A 927 -26.18 6.77 38.98
CA VAL A 927 -26.97 7.96 39.30
C VAL A 927 -28.13 8.09 38.30
N VAL A 928 -29.36 8.11 38.76
CA VAL A 928 -30.58 8.19 37.94
C VAL A 928 -31.12 9.62 37.97
N TYR A 929 -31.51 10.15 36.78
CA TYR A 929 -32.13 11.44 36.61
C TYR A 929 -33.46 11.30 35.86
N ASN A 930 -34.41 12.22 36.11
CA ASN A 930 -35.57 12.37 35.25
C ASN A 930 -35.23 13.23 34.00
N LEU A 931 -36.15 13.36 33.06
CA LEU A 931 -35.98 14.19 31.85
C LEU A 931 -35.74 15.67 32.13
N ALA A 932 -36.10 16.16 33.30
CA ALA A 932 -35.83 17.53 33.77
C ALA A 932 -34.43 17.66 34.41
N GLY A 933 -33.56 16.65 34.36
CA GLY A 933 -32.22 16.66 34.95
C GLY A 933 -32.17 16.56 36.47
N GLN A 934 -33.32 16.26 37.17
CA GLN A 934 -33.38 16.09 38.63
C GLN A 934 -32.94 14.69 39.00
N ARG A 935 -32.01 14.55 39.95
CA ARG A 935 -31.55 13.29 40.46
C ARG A 935 -32.67 12.57 41.21
N LEU A 936 -32.88 11.31 40.83
CA LEU A 936 -33.85 10.41 41.46
C LEU A 936 -33.17 9.41 42.37
N GLN A 937 -33.86 9.03 43.46
CA GLN A 937 -33.35 7.97 44.33
C GLN A 937 -33.57 6.56 43.75
N LYS A 938 -34.48 6.41 42.81
CA LYS A 938 -34.78 5.17 42.07
C LYS A 938 -35.43 5.50 40.73
N MET A 939 -35.37 4.60 39.79
CA MET A 939 -36.07 4.74 38.51
C MET A 939 -37.58 4.81 38.73
N GLN A 940 -38.25 5.70 38.00
CA GLN A 940 -39.70 5.91 38.04
C GLN A 940 -40.31 5.42 36.71
N LYS A 941 -41.63 5.14 36.71
CA LYS A 941 -42.36 4.83 35.48
C LYS A 941 -42.22 6.00 34.49
N GLY A 942 -41.90 5.69 33.26
CA GLY A 942 -41.56 6.67 32.21
C GLY A 942 -40.07 6.70 31.90
N VAL A 943 -39.60 7.70 31.21
CA VAL A 943 -38.23 7.87 30.79
C VAL A 943 -37.33 8.38 31.92
N ASN A 944 -36.27 7.64 32.20
CA ASN A 944 -35.23 7.99 33.17
C ASN A 944 -33.89 8.15 32.40
N ILE A 945 -32.95 8.88 32.98
CA ILE A 945 -31.57 8.98 32.47
C ILE A 945 -30.67 8.28 33.48
N VAL A 946 -30.00 7.20 33.04
CA VAL A 946 -29.08 6.40 33.86
C VAL A 946 -27.73 6.41 33.13
N ASN A 947 -26.68 6.90 33.80
CA ASN A 947 -25.33 7.02 33.19
C ASN A 947 -25.35 7.71 31.82
N GLY A 948 -26.16 8.74 31.65
CA GLY A 948 -26.28 9.50 30.38
C GLY A 948 -27.22 8.87 29.34
N ASN A 949 -27.71 7.64 29.55
CA ASN A 949 -28.60 6.94 28.62
C ASN A 949 -30.07 7.09 29.02
N LYS A 950 -30.99 7.23 28.07
CA LYS A 950 -32.43 7.23 28.28
C LYS A 950 -32.94 5.80 28.47
N VAL A 951 -33.59 5.54 29.56
CA VAL A 951 -34.17 4.24 29.94
C VAL A 951 -35.66 4.41 30.15
N LEU A 952 -36.52 3.68 29.45
CA LEU A 952 -37.98 3.67 29.63
C LEU A 952 -38.40 2.57 30.60
N ILE A 953 -39.02 2.96 31.71
CA ILE A 953 -39.66 2.02 32.63
C ILE A 953 -41.18 2.03 32.35
N LYS A 954 -41.71 0.90 31.90
CA LYS A 954 -43.14 0.71 31.57
C LYS A 954 -44.03 0.53 32.82
#